data_0263cd5387df6abae43e62ef5a1df076
#
_entry.id   0263cd5387df6abae43e62ef5a1df076
#
_cell.length_a   1.000
_cell.length_b   1.000
_cell.length_c   1.000
_cell.angle_alpha   90.00
_cell.angle_beta   90.00
_cell.angle_gamma   90.00
#
_symmetry.space_group_name_H-M   'P 1'
#
loop_
_entity.id
_entity.type
_entity.pdbx_description
1 polymer ?
#
loop_
_entity_poly.entity_id
_entity_poly.type
_entity_poly.pdbx_seq_one_letter_code
_entity_poly.pdbx_strand_id
1 'polypeptide(L)'
;MWVSSMWWPVLFLCAAFGAVFGNEVTLPVSVKFGDGLLSFSKNTNGLFYTINEQDGLTVENSISTGESNVARNNQEYTLTECSTNEEACVEFIINDVNVILKKDLSNRASSVSHVVVNSSTDGVRIGACVELGDGVDWFGGPEAKYQLWPVQDAQWNYTAYYTKEDDAVAIAEPYWLSSQGTYLYVNPATSMFIDQNYLNEGSLCIYAENVTPYRERNYTSLEYWIGRYEDPRTAHEAAVEEFFAKPTDVPDERMIAQPVWSTWARYKIYVNDTIVRQYAQEILDNGFNHSQLEIDDFWETCYGSLTFNTSDEKFPDIKGLTDDLHDLGFRVTLWVHPFINVDCTEYYSIAESAGYFAKDVNGTILTTWWQGENASVIDFTNEAAVEWFTSRLTALQASAGIDSFKFDAGEASWAPEPAVLTGNVEESPSIYTYQFARALATFGNGIEVRTGWQTQDLAIFVRMLDKDTSWTFENGLPTLITTLLVMNLAGYGFVLPDMVGGNGYIDGVLVSTQYPSKELFIRWLQANTFMPSIQYSFVPWDYDNETVEICRTYTELHEAYAPTIIEAMNALVANGTPVNPPVWWLDPTNSEAYNISDEYLLGEVILVAPVVVEGAVTRDIFLPNGTWRDATYGTYDIYEGPTWIYDYPAPLEVLPYFVESSYWETLSAGSGAFLPSSSLTAIYTSAILALLIQLFN
;
A
#
# COMPACT_ATOMS: atom_id res chain seq x y z
N MET A 1 -15.40 -15.91 -64.78
CA MET A 1 -14.72 -17.20 -64.68
C MET A 1 -14.48 -17.48 -63.21
N TRP A 2 -15.09 -18.52 -62.77
CA TRP A 2 -15.15 -18.95 -61.35
C TRP A 2 -13.80 -19.55 -60.93
N VAL A 3 -13.32 -19.19 -59.73
CA VAL A 3 -12.39 -20.02 -58.97
C VAL A 3 -12.94 -20.15 -57.56
N SER A 4 -13.28 -21.36 -57.21
CA SER A 4 -13.85 -21.83 -55.97
C SER A 4 -12.81 -21.85 -54.86
N SER A 5 -13.18 -21.28 -53.70
CA SER A 5 -12.50 -21.47 -52.44
C SER A 5 -12.92 -22.82 -51.83
N MET A 6 -11.97 -23.70 -51.62
CA MET A 6 -12.15 -24.92 -50.83
C MET A 6 -11.98 -24.60 -49.35
N TRP A 7 -13.05 -24.67 -48.57
CA TRP A 7 -13.04 -24.75 -47.14
C TRP A 7 -12.84 -26.20 -46.72
N TRP A 8 -11.85 -26.43 -45.86
CA TRP A 8 -11.75 -27.70 -45.13
C TRP A 8 -12.55 -27.57 -43.83
N PRO A 9 -13.44 -28.50 -43.50
CA PRO A 9 -14.10 -28.49 -42.22
C PRO A 9 -13.15 -29.07 -41.16
N VAL A 10 -12.87 -28.28 -40.12
CA VAL A 10 -12.31 -28.78 -38.87
C VAL A 10 -13.39 -29.61 -38.20
N LEU A 11 -13.15 -30.90 -38.03
CA LEU A 11 -14.04 -31.82 -37.33
C LEU A 11 -14.08 -31.41 -35.82
N PHE A 12 -15.21 -30.87 -35.41
CA PHE A 12 -15.56 -30.78 -33.99
C PHE A 12 -15.95 -32.17 -33.49
N LEU A 13 -15.14 -32.81 -32.64
CA LEU A 13 -15.58 -33.91 -31.81
C LEU A 13 -16.20 -33.30 -30.51
N CYS A 14 -17.51 -33.12 -30.51
CA CYS A 14 -18.29 -33.04 -29.31
C CYS A 14 -18.40 -34.45 -28.73
N ALA A 15 -17.64 -34.80 -27.73
CA ALA A 15 -17.86 -36.01 -26.94
C ALA A 15 -18.58 -35.65 -25.66
N ALA A 16 -19.89 -35.71 -25.67
CA ALA A 16 -20.67 -35.88 -24.44
C ALA A 16 -20.48 -37.32 -23.95
N PHE A 17 -19.71 -37.49 -22.89
CA PHE A 17 -19.67 -38.74 -22.14
C PHE A 17 -19.57 -38.49 -20.65
N GLY A 18 -20.66 -38.66 -19.97
CA GLY A 18 -20.61 -39.06 -18.58
C GLY A 18 -20.23 -40.54 -18.50
N ALA A 19 -18.97 -40.83 -18.28
CA ALA A 19 -18.49 -42.11 -17.75
C ALA A 19 -16.97 -42.03 -17.49
N VAL A 20 -16.56 -42.42 -16.32
CA VAL A 20 -15.18 -42.62 -15.89
C VAL A 20 -14.52 -43.69 -16.76
N PHE A 21 -13.64 -43.28 -17.66
CA PHE A 21 -12.63 -44.15 -18.28
C PHE A 21 -11.34 -43.37 -18.36
N GLY A 22 -10.29 -43.89 -17.71
CA GLY A 22 -8.94 -43.38 -17.89
C GLY A 22 -8.52 -43.57 -19.34
N ASN A 23 -8.42 -42.49 -20.08
CA ASN A 23 -7.87 -42.48 -21.43
C ASN A 23 -6.41 -42.03 -21.41
N GLU A 24 -5.51 -42.79 -21.97
CA GLU A 24 -4.16 -42.30 -22.28
C GLU A 24 -4.28 -41.13 -23.26
N VAL A 25 -3.98 -39.91 -22.78
CA VAL A 25 -3.95 -38.73 -23.62
C VAL A 25 -2.50 -38.37 -23.92
N THR A 26 -2.17 -38.22 -25.21
CA THR A 26 -0.85 -37.76 -25.63
C THR A 26 -0.82 -36.23 -25.67
N LEU A 27 0.08 -35.60 -24.95
CA LEU A 27 0.32 -34.15 -25.04
C LEU A 27 1.00 -33.77 -26.38
N PRO A 28 0.67 -32.64 -27.00
CA PRO A 28 -0.21 -31.57 -26.48
C PRO A 28 -1.71 -31.90 -26.63
N VAL A 29 -2.48 -31.40 -25.67
CA VAL A 29 -3.94 -31.50 -25.64
C VAL A 29 -4.54 -30.12 -25.48
N SER A 30 -5.60 -29.81 -26.21
CA SER A 30 -6.35 -28.58 -26.08
C SER A 30 -7.83 -28.87 -25.80
N VAL A 31 -8.40 -28.19 -24.86
CA VAL A 31 -9.79 -28.34 -24.39
C VAL A 31 -10.48 -26.98 -24.45
N LYS A 32 -11.75 -26.95 -24.87
CA LYS A 32 -12.54 -25.74 -24.78
C LYS A 32 -12.83 -25.43 -23.31
N PHE A 33 -12.54 -24.21 -22.90
CA PHE A 33 -12.78 -23.74 -21.53
C PHE A 33 -13.57 -22.42 -21.59
N GLY A 34 -14.85 -22.50 -21.28
CA GLY A 34 -15.75 -21.38 -21.51
C GLY A 34 -15.81 -21.00 -23.00
N ASP A 35 -15.47 -19.78 -23.31
CA ASP A 35 -15.34 -19.23 -24.68
C ASP A 35 -13.89 -19.24 -25.19
N GLY A 36 -12.92 -19.54 -24.33
CA GLY A 36 -11.51 -19.65 -24.64
C GLY A 36 -11.01 -21.08 -24.91
N LEU A 37 -9.70 -21.22 -24.96
CA LEU A 37 -9.00 -22.48 -25.20
C LEU A 37 -7.94 -22.72 -24.11
N LEU A 38 -8.04 -23.85 -23.44
CA LEU A 38 -7.02 -24.35 -22.52
C LEU A 38 -6.15 -25.37 -23.24
N SER A 39 -4.84 -25.14 -23.24
CA SER A 39 -3.87 -26.03 -23.90
C SER A 39 -2.86 -26.54 -22.88
N PHE A 40 -2.66 -27.85 -22.86
CA PHE A 40 -1.61 -28.51 -22.08
C PHE A 40 -0.50 -29.01 -22.98
N SER A 41 0.74 -28.78 -22.58
CA SER A 41 1.93 -29.28 -23.27
C SER A 41 2.99 -29.72 -22.24
N LYS A 42 3.93 -30.54 -22.69
CA LYS A 42 5.03 -31.05 -21.88
C LYS A 42 6.33 -30.96 -22.64
N ASN A 43 7.39 -30.53 -21.94
CA ASN A 43 8.76 -30.61 -22.46
C ASN A 43 9.71 -31.18 -21.39
N THR A 44 11.04 -31.12 -21.62
CA THR A 44 12.06 -31.62 -20.69
C THR A 44 12.10 -30.87 -19.37
N ASN A 45 11.52 -29.68 -19.30
CA ASN A 45 11.57 -28.79 -18.13
C ASN A 45 10.31 -28.89 -17.24
N GLY A 46 9.23 -29.51 -17.76
CA GLY A 46 8.00 -29.67 -16.97
C GLY A 46 6.72 -29.75 -17.79
N LEU A 47 5.61 -29.62 -17.09
CA LEU A 47 4.27 -29.48 -17.66
C LEU A 47 3.97 -27.99 -17.84
N PHE A 48 3.42 -27.64 -19.00
CA PHE A 48 2.98 -26.29 -19.33
C PHE A 48 1.49 -26.34 -19.68
N TYR A 49 0.75 -25.33 -19.26
CA TYR A 49 -0.58 -25.11 -19.79
C TYR A 49 -0.81 -23.61 -20.03
N THR A 50 -1.58 -23.32 -21.04
CA THR A 50 -1.87 -21.96 -21.49
C THR A 50 -3.36 -21.75 -21.51
N ILE A 51 -3.84 -20.71 -20.88
CA ILE A 51 -5.22 -20.24 -20.96
C ILE A 51 -5.22 -19.12 -22.01
N ASN A 52 -5.89 -19.34 -23.15
CA ASN A 52 -6.09 -18.33 -24.18
C ASN A 52 -7.56 -17.88 -24.14
N GLU A 53 -7.80 -16.66 -23.83
CA GLU A 53 -9.12 -16.04 -23.86
C GLU A 53 -9.38 -15.42 -25.25
N GLN A 54 -10.64 -15.31 -25.68
CA GLN A 54 -10.99 -14.81 -27.04
C GLN A 54 -10.53 -13.36 -27.31
N ASP A 55 -10.29 -12.59 -26.29
CA ASP A 55 -9.93 -11.17 -26.30
C ASP A 55 -8.42 -10.90 -26.13
N GLY A 56 -7.60 -11.95 -26.21
CA GLY A 56 -6.16 -11.83 -26.37
C GLY A 56 -5.34 -11.94 -25.10
N LEU A 57 -5.94 -12.09 -23.90
CA LEU A 57 -5.16 -12.38 -22.69
C LEU A 57 -4.59 -13.80 -22.78
N THR A 58 -3.28 -13.92 -22.60
CA THR A 58 -2.58 -15.19 -22.49
C THR A 58 -1.99 -15.33 -21.10
N VAL A 59 -2.26 -16.44 -20.43
CA VAL A 59 -1.63 -16.82 -19.17
C VAL A 59 -0.85 -18.12 -19.43
N GLU A 60 0.46 -18.03 -19.30
CA GLU A 60 1.36 -19.16 -19.42
C GLU A 60 1.67 -19.72 -18.04
N ASN A 61 1.37 -20.98 -17.82
CA ASN A 61 1.60 -21.67 -16.55
C ASN A 61 2.66 -22.75 -16.72
N SER A 62 3.53 -22.88 -15.74
CA SER A 62 4.61 -23.87 -15.72
C SER A 62 4.66 -24.61 -14.40
N ILE A 63 4.93 -25.90 -14.46
CA ILE A 63 5.19 -26.74 -13.31
C ILE A 63 6.53 -27.41 -13.54
N SER A 64 7.56 -26.96 -12.83
CA SER A 64 8.91 -27.49 -12.95
C SER A 64 9.32 -28.21 -11.67
N THR A 65 9.97 -29.34 -11.80
CA THR A 65 10.62 -30.03 -10.68
C THR A 65 12.12 -29.85 -10.82
N GLY A 66 12.81 -29.46 -9.76
CA GLY A 66 14.27 -29.25 -9.74
C GLY A 66 15.11 -30.50 -10.08
N GLU A 67 14.50 -31.69 -10.12
CA GLU A 67 15.10 -32.91 -10.60
C GLU A 67 14.21 -33.58 -11.67
N SER A 68 14.82 -34.12 -12.71
CA SER A 68 14.28 -34.65 -13.96
C SER A 68 13.19 -35.75 -13.90
N ASN A 69 12.40 -35.81 -12.85
CA ASN A 69 11.43 -36.90 -12.62
C ASN A 69 10.07 -36.72 -13.33
N VAL A 70 9.69 -35.50 -13.72
CA VAL A 70 8.46 -35.25 -14.52
C VAL A 70 8.63 -35.72 -15.97
N ALA A 71 9.84 -35.99 -16.42
CA ALA A 71 10.19 -36.28 -17.80
C ALA A 71 10.17 -37.77 -18.22
N ARG A 72 9.61 -38.69 -17.43
CA ARG A 72 9.55 -40.10 -17.82
C ARG A 72 8.46 -40.31 -18.90
N ASN A 73 8.83 -40.90 -20.01
CA ASN A 73 7.91 -41.35 -21.07
C ASN A 73 6.92 -42.39 -20.51
N ASN A 74 5.65 -42.28 -20.87
CA ASN A 74 4.51 -43.11 -20.46
C ASN A 74 3.92 -42.79 -19.08
N GLN A 75 3.51 -41.55 -18.84
CA GLN A 75 2.71 -41.18 -17.67
C GLN A 75 1.23 -41.11 -18.02
N GLU A 76 0.39 -41.74 -17.21
CA GLU A 76 -1.07 -41.65 -17.32
C GLU A 76 -1.52 -40.24 -16.87
N TYR A 77 -2.39 -39.63 -17.65
CA TYR A 77 -3.05 -38.36 -17.35
C TYR A 77 -4.53 -38.61 -17.20
N THR A 78 -5.16 -37.88 -16.33
CA THR A 78 -6.63 -37.82 -16.24
C THR A 78 -7.08 -36.42 -16.55
N LEU A 79 -7.99 -36.30 -17.50
CA LEU A 79 -8.67 -35.04 -17.81
C LEU A 79 -10.16 -35.24 -17.59
N THR A 80 -10.74 -34.47 -16.69
CA THR A 80 -12.15 -34.57 -16.31
C THR A 80 -12.82 -33.23 -16.55
N GLU A 81 -13.92 -33.23 -17.30
CA GLU A 81 -14.80 -32.08 -17.36
C GLU A 81 -15.77 -32.15 -16.20
N CYS A 82 -15.75 -31.11 -15.35
CA CYS A 82 -16.58 -30.98 -14.16
C CYS A 82 -17.63 -29.86 -14.29
N SER A 83 -17.83 -29.36 -15.50
CA SER A 83 -18.66 -28.19 -15.82
C SER A 83 -20.14 -28.37 -15.40
N THR A 84 -20.74 -27.26 -15.02
CA THR A 84 -22.20 -27.11 -14.79
C THR A 84 -22.81 -26.16 -15.82
N ASN A 85 -24.09 -25.81 -15.67
CA ASN A 85 -24.71 -24.80 -16.53
C ASN A 85 -24.22 -23.36 -16.26
N GLU A 86 -23.66 -23.12 -15.10
CA GLU A 86 -23.25 -21.79 -14.63
C GLU A 86 -21.72 -21.67 -14.51
N GLU A 87 -20.98 -22.78 -14.56
CA GLU A 87 -19.52 -22.81 -14.40
C GLU A 87 -18.88 -23.77 -15.40
N ALA A 88 -17.89 -23.29 -16.17
CA ALA A 88 -16.98 -24.17 -16.88
C ALA A 88 -15.92 -24.70 -15.88
N CYS A 89 -15.66 -26.00 -15.92
CA CYS A 89 -14.72 -26.62 -14.99
C CYS A 89 -13.93 -27.73 -15.69
N VAL A 90 -12.61 -27.69 -15.49
CA VAL A 90 -11.69 -28.73 -15.98
C VAL A 90 -10.74 -29.13 -14.85
N GLU A 91 -10.66 -30.42 -14.59
CA GLU A 91 -9.64 -30.98 -13.70
C GLU A 91 -8.64 -31.81 -14.51
N PHE A 92 -7.36 -31.51 -14.36
CA PHE A 92 -6.26 -32.23 -15.02
C PHE A 92 -5.32 -32.77 -13.95
N ILE A 93 -5.16 -34.08 -13.90
CA ILE A 93 -4.28 -34.78 -12.95
C ILE A 93 -3.16 -35.47 -13.72
N ILE A 94 -1.92 -35.23 -13.32
CA ILE A 94 -0.73 -35.90 -13.81
C ILE A 94 0.18 -36.24 -12.63
N ASN A 95 0.40 -37.52 -12.36
CA ASN A 95 1.07 -38.01 -11.16
C ASN A 95 0.42 -37.47 -9.90
N ASP A 96 1.17 -36.60 -9.16
CA ASP A 96 0.81 -35.92 -7.94
C ASP A 96 0.49 -34.42 -8.16
N VAL A 97 0.46 -33.98 -9.40
CA VAL A 97 0.03 -32.61 -9.77
C VAL A 97 -1.45 -32.63 -10.13
N ASN A 98 -2.22 -31.83 -9.43
CA ASN A 98 -3.63 -31.57 -9.74
C ASN A 98 -3.81 -30.11 -10.15
N VAL A 99 -4.39 -29.87 -11.31
CA VAL A 99 -4.75 -28.55 -11.85
C VAL A 99 -6.26 -28.49 -11.98
N ILE A 100 -6.89 -27.59 -11.26
CA ILE A 100 -8.32 -27.30 -11.35
C ILE A 100 -8.50 -25.90 -11.89
N LEU A 101 -9.25 -25.80 -12.98
CA LEU A 101 -9.64 -24.52 -13.59
C LEU A 101 -11.14 -24.39 -13.57
N LYS A 102 -11.63 -23.27 -13.10
CA LYS A 102 -13.03 -22.91 -13.05
C LYS A 102 -13.25 -21.54 -13.68
N LYS A 103 -14.35 -21.39 -14.41
CA LYS A 103 -14.76 -20.11 -14.99
C LYS A 103 -16.25 -19.90 -14.79
N ASP A 104 -16.61 -18.77 -14.19
CA ASP A 104 -18.01 -18.37 -14.05
C ASP A 104 -18.58 -18.01 -15.45
N LEU A 105 -19.73 -18.59 -15.77
CA LEU A 105 -20.48 -18.38 -16.99
C LEU A 105 -21.81 -17.64 -16.76
N SER A 106 -22.12 -17.28 -15.52
CA SER A 106 -23.38 -16.67 -15.13
C SER A 106 -23.56 -15.25 -15.68
N ASN A 107 -22.44 -14.53 -15.85
CA ASN A 107 -22.43 -13.17 -16.38
C ASN A 107 -21.64 -13.10 -17.69
N ARG A 108 -22.26 -12.58 -18.77
CA ARG A 108 -21.59 -12.42 -20.08
C ARG A 108 -20.78 -11.13 -20.20
N ALA A 109 -21.02 -10.15 -19.31
CA ALA A 109 -20.32 -8.88 -19.30
C ALA A 109 -19.02 -8.94 -18.48
N SER A 110 -18.86 -9.95 -17.63
CA SER A 110 -17.66 -10.20 -16.85
C SER A 110 -17.32 -11.68 -16.86
N SER A 111 -16.05 -12.01 -16.67
CA SER A 111 -15.60 -13.40 -16.51
C SER A 111 -14.57 -13.49 -15.41
N VAL A 112 -14.75 -14.45 -14.51
CA VAL A 112 -13.74 -14.76 -13.48
C VAL A 112 -13.26 -16.18 -13.70
N SER A 113 -11.96 -16.32 -13.91
CA SER A 113 -11.25 -17.60 -13.96
C SER A 113 -10.56 -17.84 -12.63
N HIS A 114 -10.87 -18.95 -11.98
CA HIS A 114 -10.24 -19.41 -10.75
C HIS A 114 -9.36 -20.60 -11.04
N VAL A 115 -8.10 -20.54 -10.68
CA VAL A 115 -7.08 -21.54 -10.97
C VAL A 115 -6.46 -22.04 -9.68
N VAL A 116 -6.46 -23.35 -9.49
CA VAL A 116 -5.80 -24.01 -8.37
C VAL A 116 -4.85 -25.06 -8.90
N VAL A 117 -3.58 -24.96 -8.53
CA VAL A 117 -2.56 -25.95 -8.89
C VAL A 117 -1.89 -26.46 -7.63
N ASN A 118 -1.96 -27.75 -7.42
CA ASN A 118 -1.39 -28.41 -6.24
C ASN A 118 -0.41 -29.51 -6.65
N SER A 119 0.68 -29.66 -5.90
CA SER A 119 1.59 -30.79 -6.00
C SER A 119 2.07 -31.23 -4.62
N SER A 120 2.06 -32.52 -4.37
CA SER A 120 2.67 -33.13 -3.17
C SER A 120 4.13 -33.56 -3.40
N THR A 121 4.69 -33.35 -4.59
CA THR A 121 6.11 -33.58 -4.85
C THR A 121 6.96 -32.52 -4.16
N ASP A 122 7.96 -32.96 -3.44
CA ASP A 122 8.93 -32.11 -2.77
C ASP A 122 9.80 -31.32 -3.78
N GLY A 123 10.09 -30.05 -3.48
CA GLY A 123 10.90 -29.16 -4.32
C GLY A 123 10.26 -28.79 -5.67
N VAL A 124 8.93 -28.89 -5.79
CA VAL A 124 8.20 -28.43 -6.98
C VAL A 124 8.06 -26.91 -6.94
N ARG A 125 8.33 -26.26 -8.07
CA ARG A 125 7.96 -24.88 -8.35
C ARG A 125 6.78 -24.85 -9.32
N ILE A 126 5.74 -24.12 -8.97
CA ILE A 126 4.55 -23.88 -9.78
C ILE A 126 4.57 -22.40 -10.17
N GLY A 127 4.44 -22.09 -11.47
CA GLY A 127 4.48 -20.72 -11.97
C GLY A 127 3.28 -20.37 -12.85
N ALA A 128 2.87 -19.11 -12.79
CA ALA A 128 1.91 -18.49 -13.69
C ALA A 128 2.45 -17.14 -14.15
N CYS A 129 2.54 -16.92 -15.44
CA CYS A 129 2.99 -15.66 -16.03
C CYS A 129 1.86 -15.02 -16.83
N VAL A 130 1.64 -13.75 -16.59
CA VAL A 130 0.72 -12.89 -17.33
C VAL A 130 1.55 -11.96 -18.20
N GLU A 131 1.30 -11.94 -19.51
CA GLU A 131 1.89 -10.94 -20.39
C GLU A 131 1.36 -9.56 -20.03
N LEU A 132 2.26 -8.59 -19.81
CA LEU A 132 1.88 -7.22 -19.46
C LEU A 132 1.26 -6.49 -20.66
N GLY A 133 1.63 -6.89 -21.90
CA GLY A 133 1.06 -6.41 -23.14
C GLY A 133 1.56 -5.02 -23.57
N ASP A 134 1.76 -4.84 -24.87
CA ASP A 134 2.14 -3.54 -25.42
C ASP A 134 0.98 -2.54 -25.30
N GLY A 135 1.22 -1.40 -24.64
CA GLY A 135 0.23 -0.33 -24.47
C GLY A 135 -0.88 -0.66 -23.46
N VAL A 136 -0.62 -1.59 -22.56
CA VAL A 136 -1.46 -1.89 -21.40
C VAL A 136 -0.77 -1.36 -20.14
N ASP A 137 -1.47 -0.50 -19.42
CA ASP A 137 -0.98 0.03 -18.15
C ASP A 137 -1.43 -0.90 -17.00
N TRP A 138 -0.55 -1.13 -16.03
CA TRP A 138 -0.82 -1.96 -14.87
C TRP A 138 -0.67 -1.17 -13.57
N PHE A 139 -1.48 -1.51 -12.59
CA PHE A 139 -1.58 -0.86 -11.29
C PHE A 139 -1.56 -1.92 -10.17
N GLY A 140 -1.35 -1.50 -8.92
CA GLY A 140 -1.30 -2.41 -7.78
C GLY A 140 0.09 -2.99 -7.52
N GLY A 141 0.16 -4.22 -7.00
CA GLY A 141 1.39 -4.80 -6.48
C GLY A 141 1.75 -4.25 -5.09
N PRO A 142 2.98 -4.47 -4.61
CA PRO A 142 3.39 -4.08 -3.27
C PRO A 142 3.74 -2.58 -3.20
N GLU A 143 3.68 -2.01 -1.98
CA GLU A 143 4.41 -0.78 -1.69
C GLU A 143 5.91 -1.02 -1.94
N ALA A 144 6.60 -0.04 -2.51
CA ALA A 144 8.01 -0.15 -2.84
C ALA A 144 8.74 1.18 -2.67
N LYS A 145 10.04 1.09 -2.34
CA LYS A 145 10.90 2.28 -2.25
C LYS A 145 10.92 3.08 -3.55
N TYR A 146 11.01 2.40 -4.68
CA TYR A 146 10.93 2.98 -6.02
C TYR A 146 9.54 2.71 -6.61
N GLN A 147 8.57 3.52 -6.18
CA GLN A 147 7.18 3.32 -6.54
C GLN A 147 6.84 3.89 -7.91
N LEU A 148 6.82 3.04 -8.91
CA LEU A 148 6.34 3.41 -10.25
C LEU A 148 4.82 3.52 -10.30
N TRP A 149 4.32 4.32 -11.22
CA TRP A 149 2.93 4.42 -11.61
C TRP A 149 2.81 4.87 -13.08
N PRO A 150 2.22 4.07 -13.95
CA PRO A 150 1.82 2.66 -13.75
C PRO A 150 2.99 1.72 -13.43
N VAL A 151 2.69 0.47 -13.03
CA VAL A 151 3.71 -0.47 -12.51
C VAL A 151 4.25 -1.47 -13.54
N GLN A 152 3.81 -1.43 -14.81
CA GLN A 152 4.25 -2.41 -15.84
C GLN A 152 5.75 -2.42 -16.08
N ASP A 153 6.45 -1.29 -15.82
CA ASP A 153 7.90 -1.19 -16.01
C ASP A 153 8.71 -1.55 -14.74
N ALA A 154 8.03 -1.93 -13.65
CA ALA A 154 8.71 -2.36 -12.44
C ALA A 154 9.56 -3.61 -12.69
N GLN A 155 10.67 -3.74 -11.95
CA GLN A 155 11.58 -4.87 -12.04
C GLN A 155 11.65 -5.61 -10.71
N TRP A 156 11.21 -6.87 -10.72
CA TRP A 156 11.32 -7.77 -9.57
C TRP A 156 12.08 -9.03 -10.00
N ASN A 157 13.19 -9.30 -9.32
CA ASN A 157 14.06 -10.45 -9.64
C ASN A 157 13.76 -11.63 -8.71
N TYR A 158 12.78 -12.45 -9.08
CA TYR A 158 12.41 -13.66 -8.32
C TYR A 158 12.40 -13.40 -6.80
N THR A 159 11.61 -12.44 -6.39
CA THR A 159 11.60 -11.89 -5.04
C THR A 159 10.46 -12.50 -4.24
N ALA A 160 10.72 -12.98 -3.01
CA ALA A 160 9.67 -13.45 -2.11
C ALA A 160 8.68 -12.32 -1.78
N TYR A 161 7.38 -12.63 -1.86
CA TYR A 161 6.29 -11.67 -1.74
C TYR A 161 5.62 -11.77 -0.36
N TYR A 162 6.05 -10.95 0.54
CA TYR A 162 5.57 -10.81 1.91
C TYR A 162 6.04 -9.46 2.45
N THR A 163 5.54 -9.04 3.60
CA THR A 163 5.97 -7.79 4.22
C THR A 163 7.41 -7.86 4.69
N LYS A 164 8.26 -6.97 4.18
CA LYS A 164 9.70 -6.97 4.46
C LYS A 164 10.29 -5.56 4.43
N GLU A 165 11.31 -5.34 5.25
CA GLU A 165 12.05 -4.08 5.30
C GLU A 165 12.83 -3.83 4.00
N ASP A 166 13.49 -4.87 3.48
CA ASP A 166 14.18 -4.80 2.19
C ASP A 166 13.20 -4.40 1.08
N ASP A 167 13.62 -3.52 0.19
CA ASP A 167 12.82 -2.93 -0.90
C ASP A 167 11.63 -2.08 -0.43
N ALA A 168 11.49 -1.84 0.89
CA ALA A 168 10.39 -1.08 1.48
C ALA A 168 9.00 -1.66 1.19
N VAL A 169 8.87 -2.99 1.26
CA VAL A 169 7.60 -3.70 1.06
C VAL A 169 6.85 -3.82 2.39
N ALA A 170 6.19 -2.76 2.79
CA ALA A 170 5.40 -2.74 4.02
C ALA A 170 3.94 -3.17 3.81
N ILE A 171 3.39 -2.83 2.65
CA ILE A 171 2.09 -3.32 2.19
C ILE A 171 2.34 -4.28 1.04
N ALA A 172 1.83 -5.50 1.13
CA ALA A 172 2.11 -6.56 0.18
C ALA A 172 0.85 -7.34 -0.21
N GLU A 173 -0.24 -6.63 -0.57
CA GLU A 173 -1.45 -7.30 -1.07
C GLU A 173 -1.19 -7.92 -2.45
N PRO A 174 -1.52 -9.19 -2.64
CA PRO A 174 -1.21 -9.91 -3.88
C PRO A 174 -2.25 -9.60 -4.99
N TYR A 175 -2.34 -8.34 -5.37
CA TYR A 175 -3.35 -7.79 -6.27
C TYR A 175 -2.74 -6.88 -7.34
N TRP A 176 -3.11 -7.12 -8.61
CA TRP A 176 -2.76 -6.28 -9.76
C TRP A 176 -4.00 -6.02 -10.62
N LEU A 177 -4.00 -4.88 -11.28
CA LEU A 177 -5.11 -4.39 -12.10
C LEU A 177 -4.58 -3.82 -13.41
N SER A 178 -5.15 -4.17 -14.56
CA SER A 178 -4.80 -3.59 -15.85
C SER A 178 -5.78 -2.52 -16.30
N SER A 179 -5.31 -1.58 -17.11
CA SER A 179 -6.13 -0.55 -17.78
C SER A 179 -7.22 -1.13 -18.70
N GLN A 180 -7.11 -2.42 -19.04
CA GLN A 180 -8.11 -3.14 -19.84
C GLN A 180 -9.20 -3.81 -18.99
N GLY A 181 -9.29 -3.49 -17.71
CA GLY A 181 -10.31 -4.07 -16.82
C GLY A 181 -10.03 -5.51 -16.41
N THR A 182 -8.75 -5.92 -16.36
CA THR A 182 -8.38 -7.23 -15.86
C THR A 182 -7.73 -7.10 -14.49
N TYR A 183 -8.22 -7.82 -13.49
CA TYR A 183 -7.50 -8.00 -12.24
C TYR A 183 -6.86 -9.37 -12.13
N LEU A 184 -5.75 -9.43 -11.42
CA LEU A 184 -5.10 -10.64 -10.93
C LEU A 184 -5.06 -10.57 -9.40
N TYR A 185 -5.61 -11.58 -8.73
CA TYR A 185 -5.51 -11.75 -7.29
C TYR A 185 -4.97 -13.12 -6.97
N VAL A 186 -3.99 -13.22 -6.07
CA VAL A 186 -3.37 -14.47 -5.66
C VAL A 186 -3.76 -14.79 -4.23
N ASN A 187 -4.03 -16.07 -3.93
CA ASN A 187 -4.35 -16.49 -2.57
C ASN A 187 -3.19 -16.13 -1.62
N PRO A 188 -3.44 -15.33 -0.56
CA PRO A 188 -2.41 -14.93 0.40
C PRO A 188 -1.69 -16.07 1.09
N ALA A 189 -2.28 -17.28 1.13
CA ALA A 189 -1.65 -18.47 1.66
C ALA A 189 -0.59 -19.09 0.73
N THR A 190 -0.42 -18.58 -0.49
CA THR A 190 0.61 -19.05 -1.43
C THR A 190 2.01 -18.69 -0.92
N SER A 191 2.96 -19.65 -0.95
CA SER A 191 4.39 -19.36 -0.73
C SER A 191 4.97 -18.66 -1.98
N MET A 192 4.66 -17.37 -2.10
CA MET A 192 4.73 -16.62 -3.35
C MET A 192 6.07 -15.94 -3.57
N PHE A 193 6.57 -16.07 -4.79
CA PHE A 193 7.67 -15.27 -5.35
C PHE A 193 7.16 -14.57 -6.61
N ILE A 194 7.65 -13.37 -6.87
CA ILE A 194 7.34 -12.63 -8.09
C ILE A 194 8.60 -12.39 -8.91
N ASP A 195 8.43 -12.46 -10.22
CA ASP A 195 9.37 -11.95 -11.22
C ASP A 195 8.60 -11.02 -12.15
N GLN A 196 9.09 -9.81 -12.32
CA GLN A 196 8.52 -8.88 -13.29
C GLN A 196 9.63 -8.26 -14.10
N ASN A 197 9.59 -8.43 -15.42
CA ASN A 197 10.55 -7.85 -16.38
C ASN A 197 12.04 -8.20 -16.15
N TYR A 198 12.36 -9.16 -15.30
CA TYR A 198 13.76 -9.50 -15.01
C TYR A 198 14.19 -10.82 -15.65
N LEU A 199 13.57 -11.93 -15.30
CA LEU A 199 13.80 -13.23 -15.94
C LEU A 199 12.92 -13.41 -17.19
N ASN A 200 11.73 -12.79 -17.18
CA ASN A 200 10.74 -12.86 -18.24
C ASN A 200 10.35 -11.43 -18.64
N GLU A 201 11.01 -10.88 -19.65
CA GLU A 201 10.75 -9.54 -20.17
C GLU A 201 9.30 -9.43 -20.67
N GLY A 202 8.62 -8.33 -20.34
CA GLY A 202 7.23 -8.07 -20.71
C GLY A 202 6.19 -8.91 -19.95
N SER A 203 6.58 -9.57 -18.85
CA SER A 203 5.69 -10.44 -18.09
C SER A 203 5.75 -10.17 -16.58
N LEU A 204 4.61 -10.35 -15.93
CA LEU A 204 4.50 -10.55 -14.49
C LEU A 204 4.32 -12.04 -14.23
N CYS A 205 5.28 -12.65 -13.57
CA CYS A 205 5.27 -14.07 -13.22
C CYS A 205 5.13 -14.25 -11.72
N ILE A 206 4.24 -15.13 -11.31
CA ILE A 206 4.00 -15.54 -9.94
C ILE A 206 4.44 -16.99 -9.81
N TYR A 207 5.22 -17.28 -8.78
CA TYR A 207 5.69 -18.61 -8.49
C TYR A 207 5.32 -19.03 -7.07
N ALA A 208 4.86 -20.26 -6.90
CA ALA A 208 4.73 -20.91 -5.61
C ALA A 208 5.90 -21.87 -5.40
N GLU A 209 6.66 -21.69 -4.32
CA GLU A 209 7.78 -22.55 -3.96
C GLU A 209 7.98 -22.55 -2.44
N ASN A 210 8.14 -23.75 -1.84
CA ASN A 210 8.28 -23.90 -0.40
C ASN A 210 9.77 -23.83 0.03
N VAL A 211 10.37 -22.65 -0.14
CA VAL A 211 11.75 -22.33 0.29
C VAL A 211 11.74 -21.08 1.15
N THR A 212 12.80 -20.82 1.87
CA THR A 212 12.95 -19.60 2.70
C THR A 212 12.56 -18.34 1.90
N PRO A 213 11.75 -17.43 2.47
CA PRO A 213 11.35 -17.28 3.88
C PRO A 213 10.18 -18.17 4.34
N TYR A 214 9.54 -18.87 3.40
CA TYR A 214 8.41 -19.73 3.71
C TYR A 214 8.87 -21.01 4.39
N ARG A 215 8.03 -21.51 5.28
CA ARG A 215 8.27 -22.82 5.91
C ARG A 215 8.02 -23.95 4.92
N GLU A 216 8.74 -25.05 5.11
CA GLU A 216 8.46 -26.31 4.41
C GLU A 216 7.01 -26.74 4.65
N ARG A 217 6.32 -27.09 3.57
CA ARG A 217 4.93 -27.57 3.55
C ARG A 217 4.89 -28.95 2.88
N ASN A 218 3.88 -29.74 3.21
CA ASN A 218 3.69 -31.08 2.62
C ASN A 218 3.26 -31.03 1.14
N TYR A 219 2.92 -29.86 0.63
CA TYR A 219 2.53 -29.63 -0.77
C TYR A 219 2.85 -28.19 -1.17
N THR A 220 3.01 -27.99 -2.45
CA THR A 220 3.10 -26.66 -3.06
C THR A 220 1.76 -26.34 -3.71
N SER A 221 1.20 -25.16 -3.44
CA SER A 221 -0.05 -24.69 -4.00
C SER A 221 0.11 -23.31 -4.59
N LEU A 222 -0.39 -23.11 -5.82
CA LEU A 222 -0.64 -21.84 -6.43
C LEU A 222 -2.12 -21.71 -6.73
N GLU A 223 -2.77 -20.75 -6.09
CA GLU A 223 -4.17 -20.44 -6.30
C GLU A 223 -4.33 -18.96 -6.62
N TYR A 224 -5.02 -18.67 -7.73
CA TYR A 224 -5.23 -17.29 -8.17
C TYR A 224 -6.53 -17.12 -8.95
N TRP A 225 -6.98 -15.88 -9.02
CA TRP A 225 -8.16 -15.46 -9.78
C TRP A 225 -7.77 -14.41 -10.83
N ILE A 226 -8.35 -14.51 -11.99
CA ILE A 226 -8.29 -13.50 -13.04
C ILE A 226 -9.72 -13.10 -13.36
N GLY A 227 -10.07 -11.86 -13.02
CA GLY A 227 -11.36 -11.29 -13.35
C GLY A 227 -11.24 -10.30 -14.51
N ARG A 228 -12.21 -10.28 -15.39
CA ARG A 228 -12.26 -9.39 -16.57
C ARG A 228 -13.58 -8.66 -16.62
N TYR A 229 -13.50 -7.37 -16.75
CA TYR A 229 -14.60 -6.44 -16.73
C TYR A 229 -14.44 -5.41 -17.85
N GLU A 230 -15.40 -4.50 -18.01
CA GLU A 230 -15.40 -3.54 -19.11
C GLU A 230 -14.32 -2.44 -18.97
N ASP A 231 -13.88 -2.15 -17.76
CA ASP A 231 -12.90 -1.11 -17.46
C ASP A 231 -12.18 -1.38 -16.10
N PRO A 232 -11.06 -0.69 -15.79
CA PRO A 232 -10.30 -0.90 -14.55
C PRO A 232 -11.09 -0.57 -13.29
N ARG A 233 -12.00 0.42 -13.30
CA ARG A 233 -12.81 0.78 -12.14
C ARG A 233 -13.75 -0.37 -11.78
N THR A 234 -14.52 -0.84 -12.75
CA THR A 234 -15.46 -1.94 -12.56
C THR A 234 -14.74 -3.23 -12.13
N ALA A 235 -13.56 -3.50 -12.68
CA ALA A 235 -12.72 -4.63 -12.27
C ALA A 235 -12.25 -4.50 -10.82
N HIS A 236 -11.82 -3.31 -10.41
CA HIS A 236 -11.38 -3.03 -9.05
C HIS A 236 -12.53 -3.17 -8.04
N GLU A 237 -13.69 -2.56 -8.32
CA GLU A 237 -14.89 -2.66 -7.46
C GLU A 237 -15.29 -4.12 -7.24
N ALA A 238 -15.21 -4.96 -8.28
CA ALA A 238 -15.49 -6.39 -8.18
C ALA A 238 -14.43 -7.15 -7.35
N ALA A 239 -13.14 -6.82 -7.51
CA ALA A 239 -12.07 -7.43 -6.72
C ALA A 239 -12.17 -7.06 -5.23
N VAL A 240 -12.51 -5.81 -4.92
CA VAL A 240 -12.73 -5.35 -3.54
C VAL A 240 -13.89 -6.08 -2.89
N GLU A 241 -15.01 -6.25 -3.59
CA GLU A 241 -16.17 -6.96 -3.04
C GLU A 241 -15.87 -8.43 -2.74
N GLU A 242 -15.03 -9.08 -3.54
CA GLU A 242 -14.73 -10.51 -3.41
C GLU A 242 -13.59 -10.79 -2.43
N PHE A 243 -12.53 -9.95 -2.40
CA PHE A 243 -11.27 -10.32 -1.74
C PHE A 243 -10.87 -9.40 -0.60
N PHE A 244 -11.32 -8.13 -0.58
CA PHE A 244 -10.82 -7.17 0.41
C PHE A 244 -11.82 -7.00 1.55
N ALA A 245 -11.34 -7.15 2.76
CA ALA A 245 -12.11 -6.77 3.92
C ALA A 245 -12.26 -5.24 3.98
N LYS A 246 -13.46 -4.76 4.31
CA LYS A 246 -13.75 -3.31 4.44
C LYS A 246 -13.77 -2.91 5.91
N PRO A 247 -13.23 -1.73 6.27
CA PRO A 247 -13.30 -1.25 7.64
C PRO A 247 -14.74 -1.00 8.08
N THR A 248 -14.96 -1.02 9.39
CA THR A 248 -16.30 -0.83 9.96
C THR A 248 -16.55 0.59 10.45
N ASP A 249 -15.51 1.41 10.52
CA ASP A 249 -15.52 2.80 10.97
C ASP A 249 -14.32 3.54 10.37
N VAL A 250 -14.25 4.84 10.56
CA VAL A 250 -13.11 5.69 10.21
C VAL A 250 -12.12 5.79 11.38
N PRO A 251 -10.83 6.07 11.14
CA PRO A 251 -9.89 6.36 12.20
C PRO A 251 -10.21 7.67 12.91
N ASP A 252 -9.39 8.06 13.89
CA ASP A 252 -9.59 9.22 14.74
C ASP A 252 -9.76 10.53 13.95
N GLU A 253 -10.95 11.14 14.02
CA GLU A 253 -11.28 12.35 13.25
C GLU A 253 -10.39 13.55 13.59
N ARG A 254 -9.80 13.60 14.79
CA ARG A 254 -8.88 14.69 15.15
C ARG A 254 -7.55 14.55 14.44
N MET A 255 -7.05 13.31 14.21
CA MET A 255 -5.87 13.07 13.40
C MET A 255 -6.14 13.32 11.90
N ILE A 256 -7.40 13.18 11.46
CA ILE A 256 -7.80 13.56 10.10
C ILE A 256 -7.78 15.10 9.98
N ALA A 257 -8.35 15.82 10.91
CA ALA A 257 -8.56 17.25 10.78
C ALA A 257 -7.31 18.09 11.13
N GLN A 258 -6.50 17.64 12.08
CA GLN A 258 -5.42 18.42 12.66
C GLN A 258 -4.09 17.66 12.61
N PRO A 259 -2.96 18.36 12.39
CA PRO A 259 -1.67 17.71 12.24
C PRO A 259 -1.23 16.90 13.46
N VAL A 260 -0.54 15.80 13.17
CA VAL A 260 0.34 15.09 14.10
C VAL A 260 1.71 15.78 14.11
N TRP A 261 2.31 15.99 15.29
CA TRP A 261 3.63 16.61 15.43
C TRP A 261 4.61 15.61 16.03
N SER A 262 5.51 15.07 15.19
CA SER A 262 6.50 14.07 15.60
C SER A 262 7.84 14.71 15.91
N THR A 263 8.54 14.16 16.89
CA THR A 263 9.89 14.62 17.24
C THR A 263 10.98 14.02 16.34
N TRP A 264 10.66 13.00 15.50
CA TRP A 264 11.65 12.15 14.86
C TRP A 264 12.60 12.87 13.90
N ALA A 265 12.13 13.43 12.77
CA ALA A 265 13.01 13.95 11.73
C ALA A 265 13.86 15.13 12.23
N ARG A 266 13.28 15.99 13.09
CA ARG A 266 13.95 17.17 13.62
C ARG A 266 14.98 16.86 14.70
N TYR A 267 14.66 15.94 15.62
CA TYR A 267 15.44 15.72 16.84
C TYR A 267 16.11 14.35 16.92
N LYS A 268 15.68 13.37 16.12
CA LYS A 268 16.22 12.01 16.16
C LYS A 268 16.26 11.46 17.59
N ILE A 269 17.32 10.74 17.93
CA ILE A 269 17.54 10.17 19.29
C ILE A 269 17.83 11.20 20.38
N TYR A 270 17.88 12.50 20.07
CA TYR A 270 18.24 13.56 21.05
C TYR A 270 17.02 14.09 21.81
N VAL A 271 15.84 13.53 21.61
CA VAL A 271 14.58 13.89 22.30
C VAL A 271 14.74 13.80 23.83
N ASN A 272 14.16 14.77 24.54
CA ASN A 272 14.07 14.80 26.01
C ASN A 272 12.91 15.71 26.46
N ASP A 273 12.61 15.74 27.77
CA ASP A 273 11.56 16.57 28.38
C ASP A 273 11.61 18.04 27.95
N THR A 274 12.78 18.65 28.01
CA THR A 274 12.96 20.07 27.65
C THR A 274 12.65 20.31 26.16
N ILE A 275 13.12 19.45 25.27
CA ILE A 275 12.86 19.54 23.83
C ILE A 275 11.37 19.38 23.53
N VAL A 276 10.70 18.41 24.16
CA VAL A 276 9.26 18.17 23.94
C VAL A 276 8.44 19.38 24.38
N ARG A 277 8.72 19.95 25.57
CA ARG A 277 8.05 21.17 26.06
C ARG A 277 8.27 22.36 25.14
N GLN A 278 9.51 22.57 24.70
CA GLN A 278 9.86 23.64 23.78
C GLN A 278 9.13 23.46 22.45
N TYR A 279 9.12 22.25 21.91
CA TYR A 279 8.45 21.93 20.66
C TYR A 279 6.94 22.23 20.71
N ALA A 280 6.26 21.79 21.78
CA ALA A 280 4.86 22.09 22.00
C ALA A 280 4.60 23.61 22.05
N GLN A 281 5.44 24.36 22.75
CA GLN A 281 5.30 25.82 22.85
C GLN A 281 5.54 26.51 21.51
N GLU A 282 6.55 26.08 20.75
CA GLU A 282 6.83 26.58 19.40
C GLU A 282 5.65 26.39 18.45
N ILE A 283 4.97 25.25 18.49
CA ILE A 283 3.76 24.96 17.69
C ILE A 283 2.68 26.00 17.98
N LEU A 284 2.40 26.24 19.26
CA LEU A 284 1.39 27.20 19.69
C LEU A 284 1.78 28.65 19.36
N ASP A 285 3.03 29.04 19.61
CA ASP A 285 3.54 30.39 19.34
C ASP A 285 3.48 30.74 17.85
N ASN A 286 3.59 29.74 16.96
CA ASN A 286 3.46 29.90 15.53
C ASN A 286 2.00 29.74 15.02
N GLY A 287 1.04 29.51 15.91
CA GLY A 287 -0.39 29.50 15.62
C GLY A 287 -0.88 28.31 14.82
N PHE A 288 -0.25 27.14 14.99
CA PHE A 288 -0.70 25.89 14.36
C PHE A 288 -1.63 25.11 15.28
N ASN A 289 -2.64 24.48 14.69
CA ASN A 289 -3.46 23.47 15.32
C ASN A 289 -2.68 22.15 15.48
N HIS A 290 -3.20 21.25 16.31
CA HIS A 290 -2.54 19.99 16.61
C HIS A 290 -3.54 18.92 17.05
N SER A 291 -3.37 17.69 16.56
CA SER A 291 -4.05 16.50 17.09
C SER A 291 -3.29 15.94 18.29
N GLN A 292 -2.00 15.72 18.11
CA GLN A 292 -1.13 15.09 19.09
C GLN A 292 0.33 15.49 18.90
N LEU A 293 1.11 15.36 19.98
CA LEU A 293 2.56 15.42 19.96
C LEU A 293 3.08 14.00 20.17
N GLU A 294 3.92 13.56 19.24
CA GLU A 294 4.48 12.22 19.17
C GLU A 294 5.93 12.24 19.64
N ILE A 295 6.17 11.60 20.80
CA ILE A 295 7.52 11.38 21.32
C ILE A 295 8.06 10.13 20.64
N ASP A 296 9.04 10.33 19.77
CA ASP A 296 9.65 9.29 18.95
C ASP A 296 10.86 8.65 19.64
N ASP A 297 11.72 7.97 18.90
CA ASP A 297 12.82 7.09 19.32
C ASP A 297 13.69 7.63 20.47
N PHE A 298 14.24 6.72 21.26
CA PHE A 298 15.18 6.89 22.37
C PHE A 298 14.58 7.48 23.65
N TRP A 299 13.30 7.24 23.91
CA TRP A 299 12.66 7.58 25.20
C TRP A 299 12.84 6.49 26.26
N GLU A 300 13.11 5.23 25.84
CA GLU A 300 13.23 4.06 26.72
C GLU A 300 14.51 4.05 27.54
N THR A 301 14.48 3.32 28.67
CA THR A 301 15.66 3.01 29.46
C THR A 301 16.66 2.11 28.69
N CYS A 302 16.14 1.12 28.01
CA CYS A 302 16.79 0.29 27.02
C CYS A 302 15.73 -0.22 26.03
N TYR A 303 16.09 -0.49 24.79
CA TYR A 303 15.14 -0.89 23.76
C TYR A 303 14.41 -2.20 24.11
N GLY A 304 13.10 -2.09 24.28
CA GLY A 304 12.18 -3.15 24.68
C GLY A 304 11.84 -3.15 26.17
N SER A 305 12.34 -2.17 26.94
CA SER A 305 11.96 -2.02 28.36
C SER A 305 10.54 -1.52 28.55
N LEU A 306 9.98 -0.76 27.58
CA LEU A 306 8.72 -0.03 27.68
C LEU A 306 8.62 0.77 28.97
N THR A 307 9.75 1.35 29.40
CA THR A 307 9.87 2.21 30.58
C THR A 307 10.66 3.45 30.22
N PHE A 308 10.15 4.62 30.63
CA PHE A 308 10.84 5.88 30.37
C PHE A 308 12.21 5.94 31.04
N ASN A 309 13.18 6.49 30.32
CA ASN A 309 14.46 6.86 30.87
C ASN A 309 14.27 8.12 31.73
N THR A 310 14.15 7.93 33.06
CA THR A 310 13.91 8.98 34.03
C THR A 310 15.18 9.69 34.53
N SER A 311 16.30 9.58 33.81
CA SER A 311 17.48 10.38 34.11
C SER A 311 17.20 11.89 33.93
N ASP A 312 17.94 12.73 34.65
CA ASP A 312 17.78 14.20 34.59
C ASP A 312 17.98 14.76 33.16
N GLU A 313 18.68 14.01 32.31
CA GLU A 313 18.97 14.39 30.92
C GLU A 313 17.88 13.95 29.93
N LYS A 314 16.94 13.07 30.34
CA LYS A 314 15.89 12.50 29.49
C LYS A 314 14.50 12.94 29.98
N PHE A 315 13.78 12.10 30.70
CA PHE A 315 12.39 12.33 31.12
C PHE A 315 12.25 12.15 32.63
N PRO A 316 12.78 13.06 33.46
CA PRO A 316 12.80 12.91 34.93
C PRO A 316 11.39 12.86 35.53
N ASP A 317 10.42 13.52 34.93
CA ASP A 317 8.99 13.53 35.35
C ASP A 317 8.07 13.42 34.11
N ILE A 318 7.95 12.22 33.56
CA ILE A 318 7.10 12.01 32.38
C ILE A 318 5.63 12.34 32.65
N LYS A 319 5.11 12.05 33.87
CA LYS A 319 3.72 12.36 34.18
C LYS A 319 3.47 13.85 34.23
N GLY A 320 4.40 14.62 34.81
CA GLY A 320 4.34 16.08 34.78
C GLY A 320 4.44 16.64 33.38
N LEU A 321 5.28 16.04 32.50
CA LEU A 321 5.34 16.44 31.10
C LEU A 321 4.01 16.21 30.37
N THR A 322 3.43 15.02 30.49
CA THR A 322 2.15 14.71 29.81
C THR A 322 0.99 15.55 30.34
N ASP A 323 0.93 15.82 31.67
CA ASP A 323 -0.09 16.71 32.24
C ASP A 323 0.03 18.14 31.68
N ASP A 324 1.24 18.67 31.57
CA ASP A 324 1.47 20.00 30.99
C ASP A 324 1.09 20.06 29.51
N LEU A 325 1.38 18.98 28.71
CA LEU A 325 0.96 18.89 27.32
C LEU A 325 -0.56 18.80 27.17
N HIS A 326 -1.24 18.05 28.05
CA HIS A 326 -2.71 18.01 28.10
C HIS A 326 -3.31 19.38 28.44
N ASP A 327 -2.71 20.12 29.37
CA ASP A 327 -3.15 21.48 29.72
C ASP A 327 -2.99 22.45 28.52
N LEU A 328 -2.04 22.19 27.63
CA LEU A 328 -1.86 22.90 26.35
C LEU A 328 -2.78 22.38 25.23
N GLY A 329 -3.55 21.32 25.49
CA GLY A 329 -4.52 20.72 24.54
C GLY A 329 -3.95 19.62 23.62
N PHE A 330 -2.70 19.23 23.77
CA PHE A 330 -2.14 18.10 23.02
C PHE A 330 -2.60 16.75 23.60
N ARG A 331 -2.80 15.77 22.75
CA ARG A 331 -2.68 14.37 23.11
C ARG A 331 -1.20 13.99 23.01
N VAL A 332 -0.76 13.01 23.78
CA VAL A 332 0.62 12.51 23.74
C VAL A 332 0.66 11.11 23.16
N THR A 333 1.32 10.95 22.03
CA THR A 333 1.55 9.66 21.36
C THR A 333 3.00 9.24 21.58
N LEU A 334 3.22 7.95 21.68
CA LEU A 334 4.54 7.38 21.94
C LEU A 334 4.91 6.37 20.87
N TRP A 335 6.10 6.51 20.31
CA TRP A 335 6.68 5.53 19.39
C TRP A 335 7.01 4.22 20.10
N VAL A 336 6.63 3.10 19.53
CA VAL A 336 6.78 1.75 20.07
C VAL A 336 7.19 0.79 18.96
N HIS A 337 8.04 -0.17 19.28
CA HIS A 337 8.57 -1.20 18.39
C HIS A 337 8.47 -2.61 19.04
N PRO A 338 8.48 -3.70 18.25
CA PRO A 338 8.33 -5.07 18.77
C PRO A 338 9.64 -5.74 19.23
N PHE A 339 10.76 -5.02 19.25
CA PHE A 339 12.08 -5.61 19.55
C PHE A 339 12.46 -5.51 21.01
N ILE A 340 13.30 -6.46 21.49
CA ILE A 340 14.00 -6.34 22.77
C ILE A 340 15.49 -6.61 22.51
N ASN A 341 16.34 -5.65 22.80
CA ASN A 341 17.79 -5.81 22.68
C ASN A 341 18.32 -6.71 23.80
N VAL A 342 19.36 -7.51 23.50
CA VAL A 342 19.97 -8.42 24.47
C VAL A 342 20.55 -7.71 25.70
N ASP A 343 21.02 -6.48 25.55
CA ASP A 343 21.52 -5.64 26.64
C ASP A 343 20.42 -5.10 27.55
N CYS A 344 19.16 -5.12 27.11
CA CYS A 344 17.99 -4.89 27.96
C CYS A 344 17.68 -6.11 28.83
N THR A 345 18.65 -6.55 29.60
CA THR A 345 18.82 -7.89 30.20
C THR A 345 17.62 -8.36 30.99
N GLU A 346 16.96 -7.47 31.77
CA GLU A 346 15.80 -7.83 32.60
C GLU A 346 14.64 -8.33 31.73
N TYR A 347 14.21 -7.50 30.80
CA TYR A 347 13.05 -7.79 29.92
C TYR A 347 13.35 -8.86 28.90
N TYR A 348 14.59 -8.88 28.39
CA TYR A 348 15.05 -9.93 27.49
C TYR A 348 14.97 -11.31 28.14
N SER A 349 15.50 -11.44 29.37
CA SER A 349 15.49 -12.73 30.09
C SER A 349 14.09 -13.21 30.44
N ILE A 350 13.16 -12.28 30.73
CA ILE A 350 11.74 -12.62 30.98
C ILE A 350 11.12 -13.18 29.71
N ALA A 351 11.26 -12.47 28.57
CA ALA A 351 10.66 -12.86 27.31
C ALA A 351 11.25 -14.15 26.76
N GLU A 352 12.59 -14.32 26.85
CA GLU A 352 13.29 -15.55 26.43
C GLU A 352 12.83 -16.77 27.26
N SER A 353 12.81 -16.63 28.60
CA SER A 353 12.41 -17.70 29.49
C SER A 353 10.95 -18.13 29.30
N ALA A 354 10.08 -17.20 28.94
CA ALA A 354 8.68 -17.44 28.68
C ALA A 354 8.40 -17.90 27.24
N GLY A 355 9.39 -17.83 26.34
CA GLY A 355 9.24 -18.23 24.94
C GLY A 355 8.41 -17.23 24.12
N TYR A 356 8.54 -15.92 24.39
CA TYR A 356 7.76 -14.87 23.74
C TYR A 356 8.37 -14.36 22.44
N PHE A 357 9.57 -14.82 22.07
CA PHE A 357 10.23 -14.40 20.84
C PHE A 357 9.89 -15.30 19.66
N ALA A 358 9.73 -14.70 18.49
CA ALA A 358 9.72 -15.41 17.22
C ALA A 358 11.05 -16.16 17.03
N LYS A 359 11.00 -17.32 16.40
CA LYS A 359 12.18 -18.17 16.18
C LYS A 359 12.12 -18.86 14.82
N ASP A 360 13.29 -19.23 14.31
CA ASP A 360 13.39 -20.08 13.13
C ASP A 360 13.19 -21.58 13.45
N VAL A 361 13.28 -22.41 12.40
CA VAL A 361 13.16 -23.88 12.51
C VAL A 361 14.29 -24.52 13.33
N ASN A 362 15.42 -23.85 13.55
CA ASN A 362 16.54 -24.29 14.35
C ASN A 362 16.45 -23.81 15.81
N GLY A 363 15.46 -22.98 16.13
CA GLY A 363 15.27 -22.38 17.44
C GLY A 363 16.07 -21.09 17.66
N THR A 364 16.62 -20.50 16.61
CA THR A 364 17.29 -19.19 16.67
C THR A 364 16.25 -18.10 16.92
N ILE A 365 16.48 -17.24 17.92
CA ILE A 365 15.60 -16.13 18.28
C ILE A 365 16.22 -14.76 17.97
N LEU A 366 17.52 -14.73 17.64
CA LEU A 366 18.25 -13.47 17.39
C LEU A 366 17.97 -12.92 16.01
N THR A 367 17.75 -11.61 15.98
CA THR A 367 17.63 -10.80 14.78
C THR A 367 18.43 -9.50 14.91
N THR A 368 18.51 -8.75 13.82
CA THR A 368 19.15 -7.41 13.77
C THR A 368 18.11 -6.42 13.31
N TRP A 369 18.11 -5.24 13.90
CA TRP A 369 17.29 -4.10 13.48
C TRP A 369 18.09 -2.80 13.59
N TRP A 370 17.53 -1.66 13.15
CA TRP A 370 18.29 -0.39 13.05
C TRP A 370 18.81 0.17 14.37
N GLN A 371 18.33 -0.27 15.54
CA GLN A 371 18.82 0.12 16.87
C GLN A 371 19.47 -1.04 17.65
N GLY A 372 19.79 -2.15 17.01
CA GLY A 372 20.44 -3.27 17.69
C GLY A 372 20.90 -4.39 16.77
N GLU A 373 22.20 -4.71 16.81
CA GLU A 373 22.76 -5.87 16.09
C GLU A 373 22.40 -7.23 16.75
N ASN A 374 22.04 -7.19 18.05
CA ASN A 374 21.64 -8.36 18.83
C ASN A 374 20.32 -8.04 19.53
N ALA A 375 19.25 -8.45 18.94
CA ALA A 375 17.89 -8.26 19.44
C ALA A 375 17.06 -9.52 19.20
N SER A 376 15.85 -9.55 19.74
CA SER A 376 14.82 -10.51 19.37
C SER A 376 13.49 -9.79 19.20
N VAL A 377 12.66 -10.31 18.32
CA VAL A 377 11.35 -9.74 18.03
C VAL A 377 10.25 -10.55 18.74
N ILE A 378 9.28 -9.85 19.31
CA ILE A 378 8.11 -10.48 19.96
C ILE A 378 7.29 -11.23 18.92
N ASP A 379 6.90 -12.47 19.26
CA ASP A 379 6.03 -13.29 18.43
C ASP A 379 4.55 -12.86 18.60
N PHE A 380 4.05 -12.02 17.71
CA PHE A 380 2.65 -11.58 17.75
C PHE A 380 1.64 -12.67 17.36
N THR A 381 2.10 -13.85 16.94
CA THR A 381 1.24 -15.02 16.75
C THR A 381 1.09 -15.85 18.03
N ASN A 382 1.89 -15.54 19.07
CA ASN A 382 1.81 -16.16 20.38
C ASN A 382 0.93 -15.31 21.31
N GLU A 383 -0.27 -15.78 21.62
CA GLU A 383 -1.25 -15.08 22.45
C GLU A 383 -0.68 -14.62 23.81
N ALA A 384 0.14 -15.46 24.46
CA ALA A 384 0.77 -15.11 25.75
C ALA A 384 1.83 -14.00 25.61
N ALA A 385 2.54 -13.95 24.48
CA ALA A 385 3.48 -12.88 24.19
C ALA A 385 2.75 -11.55 23.89
N VAL A 386 1.65 -11.62 23.16
CA VAL A 386 0.77 -10.47 22.88
C VAL A 386 0.18 -9.92 24.17
N GLU A 387 -0.38 -10.78 25.05
CA GLU A 387 -0.93 -10.36 26.34
C GLU A 387 0.14 -9.69 27.22
N TRP A 388 1.34 -10.28 27.27
CA TRP A 388 2.47 -9.72 28.02
C TRP A 388 2.89 -8.35 27.48
N PHE A 389 3.01 -8.20 26.17
CA PHE A 389 3.41 -6.94 25.51
C PHE A 389 2.36 -5.86 25.69
N THR A 390 1.10 -6.14 25.37
CA THR A 390 -0.01 -5.15 25.43
C THR A 390 -0.36 -4.76 26.87
N SER A 391 -0.24 -5.67 27.85
CA SER A 391 -0.44 -5.33 29.26
C SER A 391 0.61 -4.32 29.76
N ARG A 392 1.85 -4.40 29.29
CA ARG A 392 2.91 -3.44 29.63
C ARG A 392 2.64 -2.07 29.00
N LEU A 393 2.15 -2.02 27.77
CA LEU A 393 1.72 -0.77 27.12
C LEU A 393 0.55 -0.13 27.87
N THR A 394 -0.45 -0.92 28.28
CA THR A 394 -1.58 -0.44 29.07
C THR A 394 -1.11 0.13 30.44
N ALA A 395 -0.15 -0.55 31.08
CA ALA A 395 0.43 -0.05 32.33
C ALA A 395 1.22 1.27 32.11
N LEU A 396 1.91 1.38 30.99
CA LEU A 396 2.65 2.58 30.58
C LEU A 396 1.68 3.75 30.31
N GLN A 397 0.59 3.54 29.57
CA GLN A 397 -0.47 4.55 29.40
C GLN A 397 -0.98 5.08 30.75
N ALA A 398 -1.35 4.16 31.63
CA ALA A 398 -1.90 4.51 32.93
C ALA A 398 -0.91 5.28 33.84
N SER A 399 0.38 4.93 33.80
CA SER A 399 1.40 5.53 34.66
C SER A 399 1.97 6.84 34.14
N ALA A 400 2.13 6.96 32.82
CA ALA A 400 2.75 8.10 32.17
C ALA A 400 1.74 9.10 31.57
N GLY A 401 0.45 8.73 31.44
CA GLY A 401 -0.55 9.59 30.82
C GLY A 401 -0.46 9.66 29.31
N ILE A 402 -0.02 8.58 28.67
CA ILE A 402 0.07 8.48 27.20
C ILE A 402 -1.33 8.19 26.63
N ASP A 403 -1.73 8.91 25.57
CA ASP A 403 -3.05 8.80 24.96
C ASP A 403 -3.11 7.72 23.89
N SER A 404 -2.05 7.59 23.09
CA SER A 404 -2.00 6.66 21.96
C SER A 404 -0.57 6.26 21.60
N PHE A 405 -0.41 5.46 20.55
CA PHE A 405 0.88 4.92 20.11
C PHE A 405 1.07 5.05 18.60
N LYS A 406 2.32 5.29 18.22
CA LYS A 406 2.87 5.04 16.89
C LYS A 406 3.59 3.70 16.93
N PHE A 407 3.02 2.69 16.28
CA PHE A 407 3.62 1.36 16.21
C PHE A 407 4.46 1.21 14.95
N ASP A 408 5.75 1.03 15.14
CA ASP A 408 6.73 0.94 14.07
C ASP A 408 7.19 -0.49 13.83
N ALA A 409 7.83 -0.76 12.68
CA ALA A 409 8.14 -2.11 12.20
C ALA A 409 6.84 -2.93 11.95
N GLY A 410 6.90 -4.25 12.21
CA GLY A 410 5.76 -5.15 12.01
C GLY A 410 5.86 -5.95 10.72
N GLU A 411 6.88 -5.70 9.89
CA GLU A 411 7.19 -6.54 8.75
C GLU A 411 7.59 -7.94 9.20
N ALA A 412 7.12 -8.96 8.49
CA ALA A 412 7.39 -10.35 8.83
C ALA A 412 8.88 -10.73 8.69
N SER A 413 9.64 -9.99 7.89
CA SER A 413 11.09 -10.21 7.69
C SER A 413 11.95 -9.95 8.94
N TRP A 414 11.42 -9.29 9.96
CA TRP A 414 12.16 -9.12 11.22
C TRP A 414 12.27 -10.39 12.06
N ALA A 415 11.40 -11.37 11.82
CA ALA A 415 11.51 -12.68 12.47
C ALA A 415 12.65 -13.49 11.84
N PRO A 416 13.39 -14.29 12.63
CA PRO A 416 14.37 -15.24 12.08
C PRO A 416 13.70 -16.22 11.09
N GLU A 417 14.32 -16.44 9.94
CA GLU A 417 13.72 -17.19 8.82
C GLU A 417 14.33 -18.59 8.61
N PRO A 418 13.52 -19.55 8.18
CA PRO A 418 12.05 -19.52 8.07
C PRO A 418 11.36 -19.57 9.44
N ALA A 419 10.46 -18.62 9.70
CA ALA A 419 9.87 -18.41 11.02
C ALA A 419 8.92 -19.52 11.44
N VAL A 420 9.02 -19.96 12.72
CA VAL A 420 8.07 -20.86 13.36
C VAL A 420 7.07 -20.03 14.15
N LEU A 421 5.95 -19.74 13.51
CA LEU A 421 4.85 -18.94 14.06
C LEU A 421 3.68 -19.83 14.45
N THR A 422 2.85 -19.35 15.40
CA THR A 422 1.63 -20.04 15.80
C THR A 422 0.54 -19.82 14.74
N GLY A 423 -0.21 -20.86 14.39
CA GLY A 423 -1.26 -20.81 13.39
C GLY A 423 -1.01 -21.73 12.20
N ASN A 424 -1.67 -21.45 11.09
CA ASN A 424 -1.53 -22.24 9.89
C ASN A 424 -0.17 -21.96 9.21
N VAL A 425 0.58 -23.02 8.92
CA VAL A 425 1.88 -22.90 8.25
C VAL A 425 1.79 -22.24 6.88
N GLU A 426 0.62 -22.31 6.24
CA GLU A 426 0.36 -21.73 4.92
C GLU A 426 0.25 -20.20 4.96
N GLU A 427 -0.03 -19.62 6.11
CA GLU A 427 -0.11 -18.18 6.31
C GLU A 427 1.24 -17.58 6.75
N SER A 428 2.24 -18.43 7.08
CA SER A 428 3.57 -17.97 7.45
C SER A 428 4.41 -17.60 6.21
N PRO A 429 5.19 -16.46 6.23
CA PRO A 429 5.45 -15.62 7.40
C PRO A 429 4.44 -14.47 7.60
N SER A 430 3.59 -14.15 6.63
CA SER A 430 2.74 -12.94 6.61
C SER A 430 1.72 -12.88 7.75
N ILE A 431 1.36 -14.01 8.35
CA ILE A 431 0.50 -14.05 9.55
C ILE A 431 1.08 -13.21 10.71
N TYR A 432 2.41 -13.00 10.74
CA TYR A 432 3.05 -12.13 11.72
C TYR A 432 2.52 -10.70 11.62
N THR A 433 2.57 -10.09 10.44
CA THR A 433 2.06 -8.73 10.19
C THR A 433 0.56 -8.61 10.45
N TYR A 434 -0.21 -9.61 10.00
CA TYR A 434 -1.65 -9.69 10.28
C TYR A 434 -1.96 -9.62 11.78
N GLN A 435 -1.29 -10.45 12.58
CA GLN A 435 -1.50 -10.49 14.03
C GLN A 435 -0.94 -9.27 14.74
N PHE A 436 0.19 -8.72 14.27
CA PHE A 436 0.77 -7.48 14.78
C PHE A 436 -0.23 -6.33 14.69
N ALA A 437 -0.73 -6.02 13.51
CA ALA A 437 -1.67 -4.92 13.32
C ALA A 437 -2.97 -5.12 14.15
N ARG A 438 -3.53 -6.34 14.17
CA ARG A 438 -4.75 -6.65 14.93
C ARG A 438 -4.58 -6.54 16.44
N ALA A 439 -3.47 -7.03 16.97
CA ALA A 439 -3.18 -6.91 18.40
C ALA A 439 -3.07 -5.44 18.83
N LEU A 440 -2.46 -4.61 17.98
CA LEU A 440 -2.22 -3.21 18.28
C LEU A 440 -3.43 -2.31 18.02
N ALA A 441 -4.31 -2.68 17.10
CA ALA A 441 -5.61 -2.01 16.89
C ALA A 441 -6.50 -2.02 18.13
N THR A 442 -6.25 -2.89 19.11
CA THR A 442 -6.95 -2.91 20.39
C THR A 442 -6.70 -1.65 21.24
N PHE A 443 -5.69 -0.85 20.94
CA PHE A 443 -5.43 0.45 21.56
C PHE A 443 -6.28 1.59 21.01
N GLY A 444 -7.17 1.32 20.06
CA GLY A 444 -8.15 2.27 19.51
C GLY A 444 -7.77 2.79 18.12
N ASN A 445 -8.59 3.71 17.62
CA ASN A 445 -8.51 4.22 16.27
C ASN A 445 -7.56 5.43 16.08
N GLY A 446 -6.95 5.91 17.16
CA GLY A 446 -5.96 7.00 17.16
C GLY A 446 -4.51 6.50 17.12
N ILE A 447 -4.27 5.27 16.70
CA ILE A 447 -2.94 4.69 16.48
C ILE A 447 -2.55 4.76 15.01
N GLU A 448 -1.25 4.56 14.76
CA GLU A 448 -0.72 4.27 13.43
C GLU A 448 0.13 3.00 13.45
N VAL A 449 0.09 2.26 12.34
CA VAL A 449 1.03 1.20 11.99
C VAL A 449 1.65 1.52 10.64
N ARG A 450 2.79 0.90 10.26
CA ARG A 450 3.39 1.11 8.93
C ARG A 450 3.26 -0.10 8.00
N THR A 451 2.71 -1.21 8.48
CA THR A 451 2.61 -2.47 7.73
C THR A 451 1.18 -2.94 7.61
N GLY A 452 0.88 -3.65 6.51
CA GLY A 452 -0.41 -4.27 6.29
C GLY A 452 -0.32 -5.53 5.44
N TRP A 453 -1.07 -6.53 5.86
CA TRP A 453 -1.31 -7.78 5.15
C TRP A 453 -2.69 -8.30 5.55
N GLN A 454 -3.67 -8.23 4.65
CA GLN A 454 -5.06 -8.64 4.91
C GLN A 454 -5.67 -7.95 6.14
N THR A 455 -5.34 -6.67 6.36
CA THR A 455 -5.76 -5.87 7.52
C THR A 455 -6.54 -4.61 7.14
N GLN A 456 -7.12 -4.57 5.94
CA GLN A 456 -7.90 -3.43 5.42
C GLN A 456 -9.14 -3.13 6.26
N ASP A 457 -9.65 -4.11 7.02
CA ASP A 457 -10.83 -3.96 7.89
C ASP A 457 -10.56 -3.18 9.20
N LEU A 458 -9.31 -2.81 9.47
CA LEU A 458 -8.97 -2.08 10.69
C LEU A 458 -9.18 -0.57 10.49
N ALA A 459 -9.92 0.05 11.42
CA ALA A 459 -10.16 1.49 11.45
C ALA A 459 -8.99 2.24 12.11
N ILE A 460 -7.80 2.13 11.54
CA ILE A 460 -6.54 2.73 12.03
C ILE A 460 -5.78 3.38 10.90
N PHE A 461 -4.87 4.29 11.21
CA PHE A 461 -3.97 4.83 10.19
C PHE A 461 -2.89 3.83 9.81
N VAL A 462 -2.62 3.74 8.50
CA VAL A 462 -1.48 3.02 7.95
C VAL A 462 -0.52 4.04 7.35
N ARG A 463 0.64 4.20 7.98
CA ARG A 463 1.66 5.13 7.55
C ARG A 463 2.46 4.55 6.38
N MET A 464 2.75 5.36 5.39
CA MET A 464 3.75 5.02 4.37
C MET A 464 5.09 4.70 5.04
N LEU A 465 5.90 3.87 4.41
CA LEU A 465 7.29 3.70 4.82
C LEU A 465 8.04 5.03 4.79
N ASP A 466 9.10 5.11 5.59
CA ASP A 466 9.94 6.28 5.75
C ASP A 466 10.35 6.87 4.41
N LYS A 467 9.89 8.08 4.09
CA LYS A 467 10.23 8.79 2.86
C LYS A 467 11.57 9.51 2.96
N ASP A 468 12.33 9.50 1.86
CA ASP A 468 13.59 10.20 1.75
C ASP A 468 13.39 11.70 1.46
N THR A 469 14.19 12.55 2.08
CA THR A 469 14.16 14.01 1.87
C THR A 469 14.78 14.35 0.49
N SER A 470 14.04 14.10 -0.59
CA SER A 470 14.53 14.27 -1.96
C SER A 470 13.43 14.59 -2.98
N TRP A 471 13.84 15.05 -4.18
CA TRP A 471 12.98 15.28 -5.34
C TRP A 471 12.91 14.07 -6.29
N THR A 472 13.54 12.96 -5.95
CA THR A 472 13.70 11.82 -6.87
C THR A 472 12.60 10.79 -6.70
N PHE A 473 12.41 9.94 -7.72
CA PHE A 473 11.57 8.74 -7.63
C PHE A 473 12.20 7.64 -6.74
N GLU A 474 13.39 7.84 -6.23
CA GLU A 474 13.95 6.98 -5.20
C GLU A 474 13.43 7.43 -3.84
N ASN A 475 12.18 7.08 -3.55
CA ASN A 475 11.46 7.31 -2.30
C ASN A 475 11.26 8.80 -1.91
N GLY A 476 11.45 9.74 -2.83
CA GLY A 476 11.26 11.18 -2.59
C GLY A 476 9.84 11.69 -2.89
N LEU A 477 9.67 13.01 -2.98
CA LEU A 477 8.38 13.69 -3.15
C LEU A 477 7.47 13.10 -4.25
N PRO A 478 7.95 12.75 -5.47
CA PRO A 478 7.08 12.17 -6.49
C PRO A 478 6.43 10.85 -6.04
N THR A 479 7.15 10.05 -5.25
CA THR A 479 6.64 8.76 -4.77
C THR A 479 5.62 8.89 -3.64
N LEU A 480 5.46 10.06 -3.04
CA LEU A 480 4.39 10.33 -2.09
C LEU A 480 3.02 10.10 -2.75
N ILE A 481 2.85 10.56 -4.00
CA ILE A 481 1.60 10.41 -4.74
C ILE A 481 1.45 8.97 -5.24
N THR A 482 2.47 8.41 -5.87
CA THR A 482 2.37 7.06 -6.44
C THR A 482 2.18 5.99 -5.38
N THR A 483 2.80 6.13 -4.20
CA THR A 483 2.57 5.24 -3.04
C THR A 483 1.13 5.40 -2.51
N LEU A 484 0.61 6.64 -2.39
CA LEU A 484 -0.78 6.88 -2.01
C LEU A 484 -1.75 6.11 -2.91
N LEU A 485 -1.54 6.18 -4.24
CA LEU A 485 -2.39 5.52 -5.22
C LEU A 485 -2.32 3.99 -5.10
N VAL A 486 -1.12 3.43 -4.92
CA VAL A 486 -0.94 1.96 -4.74
C VAL A 486 -1.60 1.48 -3.46
N MET A 487 -1.40 2.18 -2.32
CA MET A 487 -2.02 1.81 -1.04
C MET A 487 -3.55 1.86 -1.13
N ASN A 488 -4.11 2.88 -1.78
CA ASN A 488 -5.56 3.00 -1.97
C ASN A 488 -6.12 1.84 -2.81
N LEU A 489 -5.45 1.43 -3.89
CA LEU A 489 -5.86 0.26 -4.69
C LEU A 489 -5.64 -1.07 -3.94
N ALA A 490 -4.74 -1.13 -2.98
CA ALA A 490 -4.58 -2.28 -2.10
C ALA A 490 -5.63 -2.34 -0.97
N GLY A 491 -6.56 -1.36 -0.92
CA GLY A 491 -7.63 -1.28 0.07
C GLY A 491 -7.25 -0.53 1.36
N TYR A 492 -6.04 0.02 1.44
CA TYR A 492 -5.57 0.82 2.58
C TYR A 492 -5.77 2.32 2.30
N GLY A 493 -6.99 2.79 2.46
CA GLY A 493 -7.33 4.20 2.20
C GLY A 493 -7.09 5.15 3.38
N PHE A 494 -6.87 4.63 4.60
CA PHE A 494 -6.58 5.44 5.79
C PHE A 494 -5.08 5.73 5.92
N VAL A 495 -4.53 6.38 4.90
CA VAL A 495 -3.10 6.61 4.77
C VAL A 495 -2.64 7.75 5.66
N LEU A 496 -1.58 7.54 6.44
CA LEU A 496 -0.77 8.60 7.02
C LEU A 496 0.47 8.74 6.12
N PRO A 497 0.63 9.86 5.39
CA PRO A 497 1.59 9.94 4.29
C PRO A 497 3.03 10.27 4.73
N ASP A 498 3.43 9.85 5.94
CA ASP A 498 4.72 10.12 6.55
C ASP A 498 5.00 11.61 6.76
N MET A 499 6.18 11.97 7.21
CA MET A 499 6.52 13.33 7.65
C MET A 499 6.70 14.30 6.48
N VAL A 500 6.13 15.50 6.62
CA VAL A 500 6.30 16.58 5.64
C VAL A 500 7.79 16.90 5.46
N GLY A 501 8.29 16.74 4.23
CA GLY A 501 9.68 16.95 3.87
C GLY A 501 10.56 15.70 4.00
N GLY A 502 9.98 14.54 4.35
CA GLY A 502 10.67 13.27 4.53
C GLY A 502 11.39 13.16 5.88
N ASN A 503 12.09 12.06 6.07
CA ASN A 503 12.74 11.71 7.36
C ASN A 503 14.11 12.36 7.57
N GLY A 504 14.68 13.01 6.58
CA GLY A 504 15.98 13.70 6.70
C GLY A 504 17.16 12.77 6.96
N TYR A 505 17.12 11.55 6.42
CA TYR A 505 18.27 10.65 6.53
C TYR A 505 19.45 11.12 5.68
N ILE A 506 20.66 10.92 6.21
CA ILE A 506 21.92 11.12 5.49
C ILE A 506 22.58 9.75 5.35
N ASP A 507 22.58 9.19 4.16
CA ASP A 507 23.14 7.87 3.86
C ASP A 507 22.67 6.77 4.86
N GLY A 508 21.39 6.81 5.26
CA GLY A 508 20.82 5.90 6.24
C GLY A 508 21.27 6.11 7.70
N VAL A 509 21.97 7.21 8.00
CA VAL A 509 22.45 7.51 9.36
C VAL A 509 21.35 8.13 10.21
N LEU A 510 20.95 7.44 11.28
CA LEU A 510 19.84 7.82 12.16
C LEU A 510 20.15 8.95 13.16
N VAL A 511 21.43 9.31 13.35
CA VAL A 511 21.87 10.32 14.33
C VAL A 511 22.10 11.70 13.73
N SER A 512 21.99 11.83 12.41
CA SER A 512 22.15 13.10 11.69
C SER A 512 20.89 13.39 10.89
N THR A 513 20.60 14.67 10.69
CA THR A 513 19.44 15.07 9.92
C THR A 513 19.83 16.00 8.76
N GLN A 514 19.29 15.70 7.57
CA GLN A 514 19.31 16.59 6.42
C GLN A 514 17.96 17.32 6.36
N TYR A 515 18.00 18.62 6.57
CA TYR A 515 16.79 19.43 6.39
C TYR A 515 16.40 19.49 4.92
N PRO A 516 15.10 19.35 4.58
CA PRO A 516 14.65 19.65 3.23
C PRO A 516 14.92 21.12 2.87
N SER A 517 15.12 21.41 1.59
CA SER A 517 15.12 22.80 1.15
C SER A 517 13.76 23.46 1.44
N LYS A 518 13.72 24.78 1.58
CA LYS A 518 12.44 25.53 1.75
C LYS A 518 11.41 25.10 0.71
N GLU A 519 11.84 25.01 -0.56
CA GLU A 519 10.95 24.63 -1.66
C GLU A 519 10.43 23.20 -1.49
N LEU A 520 11.30 22.22 -1.22
CA LEU A 520 10.92 20.83 -1.02
C LEU A 520 9.89 20.70 0.13
N PHE A 521 10.14 21.37 1.25
CA PHE A 521 9.27 21.35 2.42
C PHE A 521 7.87 21.88 2.10
N ILE A 522 7.78 23.04 1.43
CA ILE A 522 6.51 23.65 1.05
C ILE A 522 5.76 22.78 0.02
N ARG A 523 6.45 22.29 -1.03
CA ARG A 523 5.85 21.44 -2.05
C ARG A 523 5.38 20.10 -1.49
N TRP A 524 6.10 19.57 -0.51
CA TRP A 524 5.69 18.36 0.19
C TRP A 524 4.36 18.55 0.94
N LEU A 525 4.25 19.62 1.71
CA LEU A 525 3.00 19.95 2.41
C LEU A 525 1.86 20.17 1.42
N GLN A 526 2.11 20.87 0.32
CA GLN A 526 1.09 21.07 -0.72
C GLN A 526 0.61 19.74 -1.30
N ALA A 527 1.52 18.80 -1.60
CA ALA A 527 1.14 17.46 -2.06
C ALA A 527 0.31 16.70 -1.01
N ASN A 528 0.58 16.95 0.28
CA ASN A 528 -0.08 16.28 1.40
C ASN A 528 -1.46 16.85 1.75
N THR A 529 -1.77 18.08 1.32
CA THR A 529 -2.90 18.88 1.82
C THR A 529 -4.27 18.18 1.72
N PHE A 530 -4.51 17.35 0.71
CA PHE A 530 -5.77 16.63 0.52
C PHE A 530 -5.63 15.10 0.73
N MET A 531 -4.53 14.66 1.34
CA MET A 531 -4.36 13.29 1.83
C MET A 531 -5.01 13.14 3.20
N PRO A 532 -5.23 11.91 3.70
CA PRO A 532 -6.02 11.65 4.90
C PRO A 532 -5.53 12.26 6.22
N SER A 533 -4.24 12.57 6.34
CA SER A 533 -3.65 13.17 7.54
C SER A 533 -2.40 13.96 7.19
N ILE A 534 -1.97 14.85 8.07
CA ILE A 534 -0.69 15.59 7.98
C ILE A 534 0.17 15.22 9.19
N GLN A 535 1.42 14.81 8.95
CA GLN A 535 2.41 14.61 10.00
C GLN A 535 3.59 15.56 9.80
N TYR A 536 3.81 16.46 10.77
CA TYR A 536 5.00 17.30 10.80
C TYR A 536 6.07 16.67 11.70
N SER A 537 7.33 16.92 11.33
CA SER A 537 8.48 16.78 12.23
C SER A 537 9.47 17.91 12.01
N PHE A 538 9.91 18.16 10.77
CA PHE A 538 10.45 19.47 10.40
C PHE A 538 9.37 20.53 10.53
N VAL A 539 9.79 21.76 10.81
CA VAL A 539 8.87 22.85 11.15
C VAL A 539 9.08 24.09 10.26
N PRO A 540 8.03 24.79 9.87
CA PRO A 540 8.15 25.92 8.95
C PRO A 540 8.94 27.11 9.54
N TRP A 541 8.95 27.30 10.86
CA TRP A 541 9.69 28.40 11.51
C TRP A 541 11.22 28.18 11.59
N ASP A 542 11.72 27.01 11.22
CA ASP A 542 13.16 26.79 11.03
C ASP A 542 13.68 27.45 9.74
N TYR A 543 12.79 27.92 8.85
CA TYR A 543 13.12 28.62 7.61
C TYR A 543 12.92 30.15 7.75
N ASP A 544 11.71 30.62 7.57
CA ASP A 544 11.35 32.04 7.65
C ASP A 544 9.83 32.25 7.83
N ASN A 545 9.44 33.50 8.06
CA ASN A 545 8.03 33.85 8.28
C ASN A 545 7.15 33.59 7.06
N GLU A 546 7.67 33.70 5.84
CA GLU A 546 6.93 33.40 4.61
C GLU A 546 6.58 31.91 4.57
N THR A 547 7.51 31.03 4.92
CA THR A 547 7.27 29.58 5.04
C THR A 547 6.21 29.28 6.08
N VAL A 548 6.26 29.96 7.25
CA VAL A 548 5.23 29.81 8.29
C VAL A 548 3.85 30.16 7.76
N GLU A 549 3.70 31.28 7.07
CA GLU A 549 2.40 31.72 6.51
C GLU A 549 1.88 30.76 5.45
N ILE A 550 2.73 30.32 4.52
CA ILE A 550 2.35 29.36 3.48
C ILE A 550 1.92 28.03 4.12
N CYS A 551 2.70 27.50 5.06
CA CYS A 551 2.39 26.22 5.70
C CYS A 551 1.13 26.31 6.55
N ARG A 552 0.90 27.41 7.27
CA ARG A 552 -0.33 27.61 8.02
C ARG A 552 -1.55 27.62 7.09
N THR A 553 -1.46 28.29 5.95
CA THR A 553 -2.51 28.33 4.94
C THR A 553 -2.93 26.93 4.48
N TYR A 554 -1.96 26.05 4.18
CA TYR A 554 -2.27 24.70 3.71
C TYR A 554 -2.71 23.76 4.84
N THR A 555 -2.24 23.99 6.07
CA THR A 555 -2.75 23.28 7.26
C THR A 555 -4.21 23.66 7.55
N GLU A 556 -4.55 24.95 7.48
CA GLU A 556 -5.93 25.44 7.63
C GLU A 556 -6.82 24.97 6.46
N LEU A 557 -6.29 24.86 5.26
CA LEU A 557 -7.00 24.32 4.09
C LEU A 557 -7.34 22.84 4.29
N HIS A 558 -6.38 22.05 4.76
CA HIS A 558 -6.61 20.64 5.11
C HIS A 558 -7.71 20.50 6.17
N GLU A 559 -7.63 21.26 7.27
CA GLU A 559 -8.65 21.26 8.32
C GLU A 559 -10.05 21.67 7.78
N ALA A 560 -10.11 22.65 6.89
CA ALA A 560 -11.35 23.07 6.25
C ALA A 560 -11.99 21.96 5.40
N TYR A 561 -11.17 21.11 4.75
CA TYR A 561 -11.64 19.98 3.95
C TYR A 561 -11.69 18.65 4.71
N ALA A 562 -11.41 18.63 6.01
CA ALA A 562 -11.53 17.42 6.83
C ALA A 562 -12.91 16.74 6.73
N PRO A 563 -14.05 17.45 6.68
CA PRO A 563 -15.34 16.81 6.43
C PRO A 563 -15.42 16.07 5.09
N THR A 564 -14.79 16.60 4.03
CA THR A 564 -14.72 15.94 2.72
C THR A 564 -13.83 14.70 2.76
N ILE A 565 -12.72 14.76 3.51
CA ILE A 565 -11.84 13.61 3.72
C ILE A 565 -12.60 12.50 4.47
N ILE A 566 -13.32 12.85 5.53
CA ILE A 566 -14.16 11.91 6.29
C ILE A 566 -15.28 11.33 5.40
N GLU A 567 -15.89 12.13 4.52
CA GLU A 567 -16.88 11.64 3.57
C GLU A 567 -16.29 10.59 2.62
N ALA A 568 -15.09 10.83 2.07
CA ALA A 568 -14.38 9.87 1.23
C ALA A 568 -13.99 8.58 2.01
N MET A 569 -13.54 8.72 3.27
CA MET A 569 -13.29 7.58 4.15
C MET A 569 -14.56 6.75 4.43
N ASN A 570 -15.70 7.41 4.62
CA ASN A 570 -16.99 6.73 4.79
C ASN A 570 -17.44 5.98 3.50
N ALA A 571 -17.05 6.45 2.32
CA ALA A 571 -17.29 5.71 1.08
C ALA A 571 -16.44 4.42 1.03
N LEU A 572 -15.20 4.46 1.49
CA LEU A 572 -14.37 3.26 1.66
C LEU A 572 -15.04 2.26 2.62
N VAL A 573 -15.52 2.72 3.77
CA VAL A 573 -16.26 1.89 4.75
C VAL A 573 -17.51 1.27 4.11
N ALA A 574 -18.25 2.04 3.36
CA ALA A 574 -19.54 1.62 2.80
C ALA A 574 -19.41 0.61 1.66
N ASN A 575 -18.50 0.84 0.73
CA ASN A 575 -18.42 0.08 -0.52
C ASN A 575 -16.99 -0.20 -1.04
N GLY A 576 -15.94 0.22 -0.31
CA GLY A 576 -14.56 -0.01 -0.72
C GLY A 576 -14.01 1.00 -1.73
N THR A 577 -14.70 2.11 -1.99
CA THR A 577 -14.18 3.18 -2.87
C THR A 577 -12.88 3.76 -2.30
N PRO A 578 -11.78 3.88 -3.07
CA PRO A 578 -10.55 4.50 -2.62
C PRO A 578 -10.76 5.91 -2.07
N VAL A 579 -10.08 6.28 -0.98
CA VAL A 579 -10.15 7.65 -0.41
C VAL A 579 -9.48 8.65 -1.34
N ASN A 580 -8.33 8.28 -1.86
CA ASN A 580 -7.59 9.04 -2.86
C ASN A 580 -7.43 8.21 -4.14
N PRO A 581 -8.47 8.14 -4.98
CA PRO A 581 -8.40 7.38 -6.22
C PRO A 581 -7.48 8.05 -7.26
N PRO A 582 -6.93 7.27 -8.20
CA PRO A 582 -6.21 7.81 -9.35
C PRO A 582 -7.14 8.59 -10.29
N VAL A 583 -6.57 9.46 -11.10
CA VAL A 583 -7.35 10.33 -12.01
C VAL A 583 -8.23 9.55 -12.97
N TRP A 584 -7.77 8.38 -13.46
CA TRP A 584 -8.56 7.50 -14.34
C TRP A 584 -9.83 6.93 -13.69
N TRP A 585 -10.00 7.03 -12.38
CA TRP A 585 -11.19 6.57 -11.67
C TRP A 585 -12.48 7.21 -12.18
N LEU A 586 -12.41 8.48 -12.58
CA LEU A 586 -13.54 9.23 -13.14
C LEU A 586 -13.68 9.12 -14.67
N ASP A 587 -12.67 8.59 -15.33
CA ASP A 587 -12.65 8.39 -16.78
C ASP A 587 -11.93 7.07 -17.13
N PRO A 588 -12.49 5.92 -16.69
CA PRO A 588 -11.77 4.64 -16.66
C PRO A 588 -11.51 4.04 -18.05
N THR A 589 -12.01 4.66 -19.12
CA THR A 589 -11.74 4.25 -20.52
C THR A 589 -10.83 5.21 -21.27
N ASN A 590 -10.32 6.25 -20.60
CA ASN A 590 -9.47 7.25 -21.20
C ASN A 590 -7.98 6.95 -20.97
N SER A 591 -7.28 6.55 -22.04
CA SER A 591 -5.87 6.19 -21.95
C SER A 591 -4.92 7.33 -21.56
N GLU A 592 -5.33 8.61 -21.72
CA GLU A 592 -4.52 9.74 -21.26
C GLU A 592 -4.45 9.81 -19.72
N ALA A 593 -5.48 9.30 -19.02
CA ALA A 593 -5.55 9.35 -17.57
C ALA A 593 -4.68 8.27 -16.88
N TYR A 594 -4.35 7.16 -17.55
CA TYR A 594 -3.68 6.02 -16.93
C TYR A 594 -2.25 6.34 -16.47
N ASN A 595 -1.54 7.20 -17.21
CA ASN A 595 -0.16 7.56 -16.95
C ASN A 595 0.03 8.80 -16.05
N ILE A 596 -1.05 9.34 -15.50
CA ILE A 596 -0.98 10.48 -14.58
C ILE A 596 -0.48 10.00 -13.22
N SER A 597 0.76 10.34 -12.88
CA SER A 597 1.47 9.89 -11.67
C SER A 597 1.72 11.02 -10.65
N ASP A 598 1.36 12.25 -10.99
CA ASP A 598 1.61 13.46 -10.20
C ASP A 598 0.33 14.24 -9.86
N GLU A 599 -0.81 13.59 -10.03
CA GLU A 599 -2.13 14.06 -9.62
C GLU A 599 -2.89 12.94 -8.89
N TYR A 600 -3.81 13.33 -8.04
CA TYR A 600 -4.71 12.40 -7.36
C TYR A 600 -6.05 13.04 -7.06
N LEU A 601 -7.05 12.23 -6.77
CA LEU A 601 -8.36 12.70 -6.33
C LEU A 601 -8.50 12.60 -4.81
N LEU A 602 -9.35 13.45 -4.21
CA LEU A 602 -9.98 13.18 -2.93
C LEU A 602 -11.44 12.85 -3.18
N GLY A 603 -11.79 11.60 -2.89
CA GLY A 603 -13.07 11.05 -3.33
C GLY A 603 -13.26 11.22 -4.84
N GLU A 604 -14.46 11.53 -5.27
CA GLU A 604 -14.75 11.83 -6.68
C GLU A 604 -14.96 13.33 -6.94
N VAL A 605 -14.52 14.19 -6.00
CA VAL A 605 -14.98 15.59 -5.95
C VAL A 605 -13.87 16.64 -5.97
N ILE A 606 -12.63 16.28 -5.65
CA ILE A 606 -11.49 17.21 -5.70
C ILE A 606 -10.35 16.56 -6.48
N LEU A 607 -9.83 17.28 -7.47
CA LEU A 607 -8.59 16.94 -8.16
C LEU A 607 -7.46 17.81 -7.62
N VAL A 608 -6.34 17.18 -7.27
CA VAL A 608 -5.16 17.82 -6.67
C VAL A 608 -3.97 17.61 -7.59
N ALA A 609 -3.33 18.71 -7.98
CA ALA A 609 -2.26 18.73 -8.94
C ALA A 609 -1.00 19.42 -8.38
N PRO A 610 -0.27 18.82 -7.43
CA PRO A 610 0.89 19.44 -6.80
C PRO A 610 2.09 19.51 -7.74
N VAL A 611 3.00 20.45 -7.49
CA VAL A 611 4.29 20.55 -8.18
C VAL A 611 5.28 19.60 -7.51
N VAL A 612 5.77 18.63 -8.27
CA VAL A 612 6.73 17.61 -7.80
C VAL A 612 8.12 17.70 -8.48
N VAL A 613 8.34 18.78 -9.23
CA VAL A 613 9.60 19.04 -9.94
C VAL A 613 10.28 20.27 -9.35
N GLU A 614 11.55 20.12 -8.93
CA GLU A 614 12.33 21.20 -8.33
C GLU A 614 12.43 22.42 -9.25
N GLY A 615 12.15 23.62 -8.71
CA GLY A 615 12.23 24.89 -9.40
C GLY A 615 11.10 25.17 -10.38
N ALA A 616 10.13 24.27 -10.54
CA ALA A 616 9.00 24.50 -11.43
C ALA A 616 8.02 25.52 -10.83
N VAL A 617 7.59 26.47 -11.66
CA VAL A 617 6.60 27.50 -11.32
C VAL A 617 5.34 27.44 -12.20
N THR A 618 5.28 26.44 -13.05
CA THR A 618 4.11 26.05 -13.85
C THR A 618 4.05 24.53 -13.90
N ARG A 619 2.88 23.99 -14.22
CA ARG A 619 2.70 22.57 -14.55
C ARG A 619 1.56 22.36 -15.54
N ASP A 620 1.59 21.25 -16.24
CA ASP A 620 0.44 20.78 -17.01
C ASP A 620 -0.51 20.00 -16.07
N ILE A 621 -1.82 20.12 -16.29
CA ILE A 621 -2.85 19.49 -15.45
C ILE A 621 -3.85 18.76 -16.35
N PHE A 622 -4.14 17.51 -16.05
CA PHE A 622 -5.17 16.74 -16.70
C PHE A 622 -6.46 16.76 -15.87
N LEU A 623 -7.53 17.32 -16.40
CA LEU A 623 -8.86 17.23 -15.79
C LEU A 623 -9.62 16.06 -16.41
N PRO A 624 -10.04 15.05 -15.63
CA PRO A 624 -10.84 13.93 -16.13
C PRO A 624 -12.26 14.37 -16.48
N ASN A 625 -13.06 13.45 -17.03
CA ASN A 625 -14.46 13.71 -17.36
C ASN A 625 -15.20 14.35 -16.17
N GLY A 626 -15.96 15.43 -16.44
CA GLY A 626 -16.68 16.22 -15.44
C GLY A 626 -16.60 17.71 -15.68
N THR A 627 -17.27 18.48 -14.84
CA THR A 627 -17.23 19.96 -14.86
C THR A 627 -16.51 20.44 -13.61
N TRP A 628 -15.34 21.04 -13.80
CA TRP A 628 -14.40 21.39 -12.75
C TRP A 628 -14.32 22.89 -12.52
N ARG A 629 -14.31 23.32 -11.27
CA ARG A 629 -14.06 24.71 -10.86
C ARG A 629 -12.65 24.85 -10.35
N ASP A 630 -11.91 25.77 -10.91
CA ASP A 630 -10.59 26.15 -10.40
C ASP A 630 -10.74 26.87 -9.05
N ALA A 631 -10.37 26.16 -7.98
CA ALA A 631 -10.42 26.73 -6.63
C ALA A 631 -9.07 27.34 -6.18
N THR A 632 -8.04 27.22 -7.01
CA THR A 632 -6.66 27.63 -6.71
C THR A 632 -6.55 29.10 -6.35
N TYR A 633 -7.04 29.98 -7.23
CA TYR A 633 -6.92 31.45 -7.08
C TYR A 633 -8.20 32.14 -6.65
N GLY A 634 -9.27 31.39 -6.36
CA GLY A 634 -10.57 31.97 -6.06
C GLY A 634 -11.23 32.71 -7.24
N THR A 635 -10.79 32.44 -8.46
CA THR A 635 -11.41 32.94 -9.70
C THR A 635 -12.64 32.13 -10.06
N TYR A 636 -12.60 30.84 -9.68
CA TYR A 636 -13.64 29.83 -9.90
C TYR A 636 -13.99 29.65 -11.39
N ASP A 637 -13.00 29.77 -12.26
CA ASP A 637 -13.13 29.48 -13.68
C ASP A 637 -13.59 28.01 -13.85
N ILE A 638 -14.44 27.79 -14.85
CA ILE A 638 -15.04 26.48 -15.08
C ILE A 638 -14.37 25.83 -16.29
N TYR A 639 -13.99 24.59 -16.13
CA TYR A 639 -13.42 23.73 -17.17
C TYR A 639 -14.27 22.49 -17.38
N GLU A 640 -14.46 22.11 -18.64
CA GLU A 640 -15.11 20.85 -19.01
C GLU A 640 -14.04 19.81 -19.34
N GLY A 641 -14.01 18.72 -18.59
CA GLY A 641 -13.14 17.57 -18.86
C GLY A 641 -13.77 16.53 -19.82
N PRO A 642 -12.99 15.60 -20.42
CA PRO A 642 -11.54 15.51 -20.24
C PRO A 642 -10.79 16.58 -21.01
N THR A 643 -9.79 17.20 -20.39
CA THR A 643 -8.99 18.26 -21.01
C THR A 643 -7.65 18.46 -20.32
N TRP A 644 -6.65 18.93 -21.08
CA TRP A 644 -5.40 19.41 -20.55
C TRP A 644 -5.40 20.92 -20.36
N ILE A 645 -4.86 21.38 -19.25
CA ILE A 645 -4.48 22.76 -18.99
C ILE A 645 -2.97 22.84 -19.01
N TYR A 646 -2.41 23.46 -20.04
CA TYR A 646 -0.96 23.55 -20.20
C TYR A 646 -0.40 24.81 -19.54
N ASP A 647 0.84 24.73 -19.02
CA ASP A 647 1.57 25.84 -18.41
C ASP A 647 0.76 26.54 -17.29
N TYR A 648 -0.04 25.79 -16.53
CA TYR A 648 -0.83 26.36 -15.42
C TYR A 648 0.10 27.00 -14.38
N PRO A 649 -0.07 28.27 -14.01
CA PRO A 649 0.80 28.96 -13.06
C PRO A 649 0.74 28.32 -11.68
N ALA A 650 1.88 27.93 -11.15
CA ALA A 650 2.02 27.33 -9.83
C ALA A 650 3.31 27.82 -9.13
N PRO A 651 3.45 29.13 -8.84
CA PRO A 651 4.58 29.59 -8.04
C PRO A 651 4.61 28.93 -6.67
N LEU A 652 5.67 29.11 -5.88
CA LEU A 652 5.97 28.32 -4.69
C LEU A 652 4.81 28.29 -3.68
N GLU A 653 4.11 29.40 -3.52
CA GLU A 653 2.99 29.55 -2.60
C GLU A 653 1.67 28.95 -3.11
N VAL A 654 1.64 28.36 -4.32
CA VAL A 654 0.40 27.90 -4.98
C VAL A 654 0.35 26.40 -5.14
N LEU A 655 -0.73 25.78 -4.66
CA LEU A 655 -1.14 24.42 -4.96
C LEU A 655 -2.34 24.47 -5.92
N PRO A 656 -2.23 24.00 -7.17
CA PRO A 656 -3.38 23.85 -8.04
C PRO A 656 -4.32 22.74 -7.54
N TYR A 657 -5.62 23.07 -7.42
CA TYR A 657 -6.66 22.09 -7.14
C TYR A 657 -8.00 22.54 -7.72
N PHE A 658 -8.81 21.56 -8.08
CA PHE A 658 -10.09 21.76 -8.75
C PHE A 658 -11.18 21.03 -8.00
N VAL A 659 -12.35 21.65 -7.89
CA VAL A 659 -13.52 21.09 -7.22
C VAL A 659 -14.60 20.79 -8.25
N GLU A 660 -15.20 19.61 -8.20
CA GLU A 660 -16.33 19.25 -9.05
C GLU A 660 -17.49 20.23 -8.83
N SER A 661 -18.12 20.69 -9.93
CA SER A 661 -19.04 21.84 -9.89
C SER A 661 -20.30 21.60 -9.04
N SER A 662 -20.85 20.39 -9.02
CA SER A 662 -22.03 20.09 -8.20
C SER A 662 -21.69 20.02 -6.72
N TYR A 663 -20.50 19.50 -6.40
CA TYR A 663 -19.97 19.46 -5.04
C TYR A 663 -19.67 20.88 -4.52
N TRP A 664 -19.10 21.73 -5.36
CA TRP A 664 -18.91 23.15 -5.06
C TRP A 664 -20.20 23.85 -4.66
N GLU A 665 -21.31 23.60 -5.39
CA GLU A 665 -22.61 24.17 -5.05
C GLU A 665 -23.12 23.71 -3.68
N THR A 666 -22.82 22.46 -3.30
CA THR A 666 -23.15 21.91 -1.98
C THR A 666 -22.34 22.58 -0.87
N LEU A 667 -21.02 22.71 -1.04
CA LEU A 667 -20.14 23.41 -0.11
C LEU A 667 -20.57 24.87 0.11
N SER A 668 -20.89 25.58 -0.98
CA SER A 668 -21.28 26.98 -0.92
C SER A 668 -22.69 27.21 -0.34
N ALA A 669 -23.59 26.26 -0.43
CA ALA A 669 -24.94 26.34 0.15
C ALA A 669 -25.00 25.98 1.65
N GLY A 670 -24.07 25.11 2.12
CA GLY A 670 -24.08 24.54 3.46
C GLY A 670 -23.40 25.39 4.55
N SER A 671 -22.51 26.31 4.18
CA SER A 671 -21.79 27.12 5.14
C SER A 671 -21.25 28.41 4.53
N GLY A 672 -21.48 29.55 5.17
CA GLY A 672 -20.75 30.78 4.86
C GLY A 672 -19.27 30.74 5.30
N ALA A 673 -18.66 29.56 5.44
CA ALA A 673 -17.34 29.31 6.04
C ALA A 673 -16.30 28.67 5.11
N PHE A 674 -16.69 28.09 3.97
CA PHE A 674 -15.78 27.36 3.07
C PHE A 674 -15.16 28.20 1.93
N LEU A 675 -15.38 29.49 1.91
CA LEU A 675 -14.57 30.36 1.05
C LEU A 675 -13.20 30.55 1.71
N PRO A 676 -12.09 30.43 0.97
CA PRO A 676 -10.77 30.68 1.52
C PRO A 676 -10.78 31.98 2.32
N SER A 677 -10.24 31.93 3.53
CA SER A 677 -10.20 33.08 4.44
C SER A 677 -9.57 34.27 3.70
N SER A 678 -9.84 35.50 4.17
CA SER A 678 -9.25 36.72 3.59
C SER A 678 -7.72 36.68 3.54
N SER A 679 -7.06 35.74 4.25
CA SER A 679 -5.64 35.46 4.20
C SER A 679 -5.19 34.80 2.89
N LEU A 680 -5.91 33.79 2.36
CA LEU A 680 -5.63 33.20 1.06
C LEU A 680 -5.75 34.24 -0.07
N THR A 681 -6.82 35.07 -0.02
CA THR A 681 -7.01 36.18 -0.99
C THR A 681 -5.89 37.21 -0.89
N ALA A 682 -5.30 37.47 0.29
CA ALA A 682 -4.21 38.41 0.46
C ALA A 682 -2.88 37.89 -0.09
N ILE A 683 -2.60 36.58 0.07
CA ILE A 683 -1.41 35.93 -0.52
C ILE A 683 -1.51 35.92 -2.04
N TYR A 684 -2.67 35.54 -2.59
CA TYR A 684 -2.88 35.46 -4.03
C TYR A 684 -2.90 36.84 -4.72
N THR A 685 -3.43 37.87 -4.04
CA THR A 685 -3.36 39.24 -4.59
C THR A 685 -1.93 39.76 -4.65
N SER A 686 -1.07 39.38 -3.73
CA SER A 686 0.35 39.71 -3.75
C SER A 686 1.10 38.99 -4.87
N ALA A 687 0.79 37.72 -5.12
CA ALA A 687 1.37 36.93 -6.21
C ALA A 687 0.96 37.43 -7.60
N ILE A 688 -0.31 37.74 -7.79
CA ILE A 688 -0.82 38.32 -9.03
C ILE A 688 -0.17 39.69 -9.30
N LEU A 689 0.02 40.51 -8.27
CA LEU A 689 0.69 41.78 -8.39
C LEU A 689 2.18 41.66 -8.77
N ALA A 690 2.86 40.64 -8.21
CA ALA A 690 4.25 40.30 -8.55
C ALA A 690 4.37 39.81 -10.01
N LEU A 691 3.44 38.95 -10.47
CA LEU A 691 3.39 38.47 -11.85
C LEU A 691 3.13 39.63 -12.86
N LEU A 692 2.22 40.52 -12.51
CA LEU A 692 1.95 41.72 -13.33
C LEU A 692 3.16 42.65 -13.39
N ILE A 693 3.93 42.77 -12.30
CA ILE A 693 5.18 43.57 -12.29
C ILE A 693 6.27 42.92 -13.16
N GLN A 694 6.34 41.59 -13.22
CA GLN A 694 7.29 40.87 -14.09
C GLN A 694 6.89 40.90 -15.57
N LEU A 695 5.60 41.02 -15.90
CA LEU A 695 5.13 41.15 -17.28
C LEU A 695 5.26 42.56 -17.85
N PHE A 696 5.46 43.57 -16.99
CA PHE A 696 5.60 44.96 -17.38
C PHE A 696 7.03 45.55 -17.20
N ASN A 697 8.00 44.75 -16.73
CA ASN A 697 9.42 45.03 -16.76
C ASN A 697 10.17 44.14 -17.76
#